data_19cf90a63472266621b24647c77fbb3c
#
_entry.id   19cf90a63472266621b24647c77fbb3c
#
_cell.length_a   1.000
_cell.length_b   1.000
_cell.length_c   1.000
_cell.angle_alpha   90.00
_cell.angle_beta   90.00
_cell.angle_gamma   90.00
#
_symmetry.space_group_name_H-M   'P 1'
#
loop_
_entity.id
_entity.type
_entity.pdbx_description
1 polymer ?
#
loop_
_entity_poly.entity_id
_entity_poly.type
_entity_poly.pdbx_seq_one_letter_code
_entity_poly.pdbx_strand_id
1 'polypeptide(L)'
;MPKIIELPEVLANQIAAGEVVERPASVVKELVENAIDAGSTQITIEVEESGLSKIQITDNGEGMAQADVAMSLRRHATSKIKNQGDLFRIRTLGFRGEALPSIASISHLTIVTAADGEAYGTKLVAKGGEIESQDPISTPVGTKITVENLFYNTPARLKYMKSLQAELAHIVDVVNRLSLAHPEVAFTLLNDGRQLTQTSGTRDLRQAIAGIYGLTTAKKMVEISNSDLDFEVSGYVSLPELTRANRNYITILINGRYIKNFLLNRAIFDGYGSKLMVGRFPIAVIDIQIDPYLADVNVHPTKQEVRISKEKELMALISSAIAQSLREQDLIPDALENLAKSSTRGAAKPVQTSLPLKQTNLYYDSSRNDFFVKPETVQEDIKPLISESESPVSLVENKPQPSVKQAQRSADEGDSEHEKLDYKNKSKMKRMLETLDNEETSTFPELEFFGQMHGTYLFAQGQGGLYIIDQHAAQERVKYEYYREKIGEVDSSLQQLLVPYLFEFSGSDYISLQEKMPLLNQVGIYLEPYGNNTFILREHPIWMKEEEIESAVYEMCDMLLLTNEVSVKTYRAELAIMMSCKRSIKANHALDDYSARDLLVQLAQCKNPYNCPHGRPVLVNFTKSDMEKMFRRIQENHTSLRDLGKY
;
A
#
# COMPACT_ATOMS: atom_id res chain seq x y z
N MET A 1 -36.19 35.39 -32.14
CA MET A 1 -36.60 34.48 -31.07
C MET A 1 -35.53 34.50 -30.01
N PRO A 2 -35.87 34.55 -28.73
CA PRO A 2 -34.88 34.48 -27.67
C PRO A 2 -34.13 33.14 -27.77
N LYS A 3 -32.77 33.18 -27.63
CA LYS A 3 -31.91 31.98 -27.67
C LYS A 3 -31.88 31.25 -26.32
N ILE A 4 -32.27 31.93 -25.26
CA ILE A 4 -32.27 31.39 -23.88
C ILE A 4 -33.70 30.95 -23.59
N ILE A 5 -33.86 29.68 -23.17
CA ILE A 5 -35.15 29.10 -22.77
C ILE A 5 -34.98 28.49 -21.38
N GLU A 6 -36.03 28.52 -20.59
CA GLU A 6 -36.08 27.76 -19.32
C GLU A 6 -36.27 26.27 -19.63
N LEU A 7 -35.42 25.41 -19.00
CA LEU A 7 -35.51 23.98 -19.23
C LEU A 7 -36.69 23.38 -18.46
N PRO A 8 -37.34 22.35 -19.01
CA PRO A 8 -38.32 21.58 -18.25
C PRO A 8 -37.69 21.03 -16.95
N GLU A 9 -38.46 21.03 -15.87
CA GLU A 9 -37.99 20.63 -14.53
C GLU A 9 -37.35 19.25 -14.52
N VAL A 10 -37.91 18.27 -15.23
CA VAL A 10 -37.36 16.93 -15.38
C VAL A 10 -35.95 16.94 -15.97
N LEU A 11 -35.73 17.73 -17.04
CA LEU A 11 -34.42 17.84 -17.68
C LEU A 11 -33.41 18.58 -16.81
N ALA A 12 -33.85 19.66 -16.15
CA ALA A 12 -33.03 20.39 -15.19
C ALA A 12 -32.60 19.47 -14.03
N ASN A 13 -33.52 18.59 -13.56
CA ASN A 13 -33.23 17.59 -12.52
C ASN A 13 -32.24 16.53 -12.99
N GLN A 14 -32.33 16.05 -14.22
CA GLN A 14 -31.37 15.08 -14.78
C GLN A 14 -29.96 15.66 -14.96
N ILE A 15 -29.86 16.94 -15.37
CA ILE A 15 -28.57 17.63 -15.49
C ILE A 15 -27.93 17.77 -14.12
N ALA A 16 -28.65 18.27 -13.13
CA ALA A 16 -28.09 18.44 -11.78
C ALA A 16 -27.86 17.11 -11.07
N ALA A 17 -28.66 16.06 -11.34
CA ALA A 17 -28.32 14.71 -10.87
C ALA A 17 -26.97 14.25 -11.43
N GLY A 18 -26.50 14.83 -12.57
CA GLY A 18 -25.17 14.56 -13.11
C GLY A 18 -24.02 15.04 -12.25
N GLU A 19 -24.23 16.13 -11.58
CA GLU A 19 -23.21 16.75 -10.72
C GLU A 19 -23.17 16.10 -9.32
N VAL A 20 -24.30 15.55 -8.86
CA VAL A 20 -24.41 14.95 -7.52
C VAL A 20 -24.16 13.44 -7.54
N VAL A 21 -24.68 12.72 -8.54
CA VAL A 21 -24.64 11.26 -8.64
C VAL A 21 -23.87 10.83 -9.88
N GLU A 22 -22.58 10.64 -9.75
CA GLU A 22 -21.72 10.15 -10.83
C GLU A 22 -21.73 8.62 -10.95
N ARG A 23 -21.90 7.91 -9.83
CA ARG A 23 -21.77 6.45 -9.72
C ARG A 23 -22.58 5.87 -8.55
N PRO A 24 -22.81 4.54 -8.46
CA PRO A 24 -23.53 3.91 -7.36
C PRO A 24 -22.98 4.26 -5.97
N ALA A 25 -21.67 4.34 -5.82
CA ALA A 25 -21.03 4.73 -4.55
C ALA A 25 -21.42 6.14 -4.08
N SER A 26 -21.75 7.07 -5.00
CA SER A 26 -22.26 8.41 -4.64
C SER A 26 -23.66 8.32 -4.01
N VAL A 27 -24.53 7.43 -4.53
CA VAL A 27 -25.87 7.17 -3.94
C VAL A 27 -25.72 6.62 -2.55
N VAL A 28 -24.90 5.57 -2.37
CA VAL A 28 -24.65 4.96 -1.05
C VAL A 28 -24.13 6.01 -0.07
N LYS A 29 -23.16 6.82 -0.48
CA LYS A 29 -22.58 7.89 0.35
C LYS A 29 -23.68 8.85 0.86
N GLU A 30 -24.43 9.46 -0.03
CA GLU A 30 -25.44 10.48 0.35
C GLU A 30 -26.57 9.88 1.22
N LEU A 31 -27.01 8.64 0.93
CA LEU A 31 -28.07 8.00 1.73
C LEU A 31 -27.56 7.57 3.12
N VAL A 32 -26.33 7.06 3.22
CA VAL A 32 -25.73 6.70 4.52
C VAL A 32 -25.43 7.94 5.35
N GLU A 33 -24.93 9.05 4.74
CA GLU A 33 -24.76 10.33 5.42
C GLU A 33 -26.09 10.86 5.97
N ASN A 34 -27.20 10.66 5.26
CA ASN A 34 -28.53 11.04 5.75
C ASN A 34 -28.98 10.17 6.92
N ALA A 35 -28.70 8.86 6.89
CA ALA A 35 -29.00 7.95 7.99
C ALA A 35 -28.19 8.28 9.25
N ILE A 36 -26.92 8.64 9.12
CA ILE A 36 -26.07 9.12 10.23
C ILE A 36 -26.64 10.43 10.80
N ASP A 37 -26.96 11.39 9.94
CA ASP A 37 -27.54 12.68 10.35
C ASP A 37 -28.92 12.53 11.04
N ALA A 38 -29.64 11.43 10.76
CA ALA A 38 -30.89 11.05 11.45
C ALA A 38 -30.65 10.37 12.82
N GLY A 39 -29.42 10.34 13.32
CA GLY A 39 -29.08 9.79 14.62
C GLY A 39 -29.13 8.26 14.68
N SER A 40 -29.00 7.57 13.56
CA SER A 40 -29.02 6.11 13.51
C SER A 40 -27.87 5.48 14.26
N THR A 41 -28.12 4.39 14.98
CA THR A 41 -27.11 3.57 15.64
C THR A 41 -26.80 2.29 14.87
N GLN A 42 -27.66 1.91 13.91
CA GLN A 42 -27.49 0.76 13.05
C GLN A 42 -27.91 1.10 11.63
N ILE A 43 -27.03 0.81 10.67
CA ILE A 43 -27.28 1.03 9.24
C ILE A 43 -26.93 -0.25 8.49
N THR A 44 -27.91 -0.78 7.73
CA THR A 44 -27.74 -1.92 6.84
C THR A 44 -27.80 -1.46 5.41
N ILE A 45 -26.79 -1.81 4.63
CA ILE A 45 -26.62 -1.45 3.21
C ILE A 45 -26.64 -2.75 2.41
N GLU A 46 -27.63 -2.90 1.53
CA GLU A 46 -27.74 -4.03 0.62
C GLU A 46 -27.61 -3.55 -0.81
N VAL A 47 -26.72 -4.17 -1.57
CA VAL A 47 -26.51 -3.85 -3.00
C VAL A 47 -26.62 -5.11 -3.85
N GLU A 48 -27.19 -4.97 -5.04
CA GLU A 48 -27.27 -6.02 -6.05
C GLU A 48 -26.65 -5.51 -7.35
N GLU A 49 -25.88 -6.37 -8.04
CA GLU A 49 -25.13 -6.01 -9.24
C GLU A 49 -24.25 -4.74 -9.02
N SER A 50 -23.56 -4.70 -7.86
CA SER A 50 -22.72 -3.56 -7.48
C SER A 50 -23.46 -2.22 -7.41
N GLY A 51 -24.75 -2.25 -7.10
CA GLY A 51 -25.62 -1.08 -6.92
C GLY A 51 -26.25 -0.55 -8.20
N LEU A 52 -26.16 -1.26 -9.32
CA LEU A 52 -26.85 -0.89 -10.57
C LEU A 52 -28.30 -1.38 -10.58
N SER A 53 -28.52 -2.62 -10.18
CA SER A 53 -29.84 -3.20 -10.08
C SER A 53 -30.60 -2.67 -8.87
N LYS A 54 -29.96 -2.73 -7.68
CA LYS A 54 -30.58 -2.29 -6.44
C LYS A 54 -29.55 -1.75 -5.44
N ILE A 55 -29.89 -0.66 -4.76
CA ILE A 55 -29.26 -0.16 -3.54
C ILE A 55 -30.37 0.01 -2.51
N GLN A 56 -30.24 -0.66 -1.36
CA GLN A 56 -31.18 -0.53 -0.26
C GLN A 56 -30.42 -0.14 1.00
N ILE A 57 -30.87 0.93 1.65
CA ILE A 57 -30.31 1.37 2.94
C ILE A 57 -31.43 1.38 3.95
N THR A 58 -31.19 0.68 5.07
CA THR A 58 -32.12 0.58 6.19
C THR A 58 -31.42 1.10 7.43
N ASP A 59 -32.02 2.05 8.10
CA ASP A 59 -31.53 2.66 9.32
C ASP A 59 -32.61 2.64 10.42
N ASN A 60 -32.18 2.82 11.65
CA ASN A 60 -33.03 2.91 12.86
C ASN A 60 -33.03 4.34 13.45
N GLY A 61 -32.84 5.37 12.59
CA GLY A 61 -32.85 6.76 12.99
C GLY A 61 -34.24 7.31 13.32
N GLU A 62 -34.36 8.63 13.43
CA GLU A 62 -35.60 9.31 13.82
C GLU A 62 -36.76 9.15 12.83
N GLY A 63 -36.46 8.70 11.59
CA GLY A 63 -37.45 8.58 10.52
C GLY A 63 -37.94 9.93 9.99
N MET A 64 -39.04 9.90 9.19
CA MET A 64 -39.67 11.09 8.63
C MET A 64 -41.17 11.06 8.90
N ALA A 65 -41.73 12.22 9.31
CA ALA A 65 -43.15 12.39 9.43
C ALA A 65 -43.85 12.31 8.08
N GLN A 66 -45.10 11.83 8.04
CA GLN A 66 -45.87 11.61 6.81
C GLN A 66 -45.88 12.87 5.89
N ALA A 67 -46.01 14.07 6.48
CA ALA A 67 -46.03 15.34 5.73
C ALA A 67 -44.69 15.66 5.06
N ASP A 68 -43.56 15.20 5.62
CA ASP A 68 -42.22 15.53 5.15
C ASP A 68 -41.73 14.57 4.08
N VAL A 69 -42.31 13.35 3.95
CA VAL A 69 -41.85 12.32 3.02
C VAL A 69 -41.90 12.84 1.57
N ALA A 70 -43.04 13.39 1.13
CA ALA A 70 -43.16 13.98 -0.23
C ALA A 70 -42.32 15.26 -0.38
N MET A 71 -42.15 16.05 0.69
CA MET A 71 -41.32 17.25 0.68
C MET A 71 -39.83 16.90 0.51
N SER A 72 -39.37 15.76 1.01
CA SER A 72 -37.96 15.31 0.90
C SER A 72 -37.48 15.10 -0.54
N LEU A 73 -38.41 14.91 -1.50
CA LEU A 73 -38.13 14.80 -2.93
C LEU A 73 -38.13 16.16 -3.67
N ARG A 74 -38.44 17.26 -2.98
CA ARG A 74 -38.32 18.60 -3.55
C ARG A 74 -36.91 19.13 -3.42
N ARG A 75 -36.48 19.83 -4.47
CA ARG A 75 -35.16 20.50 -4.43
C ARG A 75 -35.11 21.60 -3.38
N HIS A 76 -33.94 21.71 -2.74
CA HIS A 76 -33.67 22.72 -1.72
C HIS A 76 -34.58 22.56 -0.46
N ALA A 77 -35.25 21.43 -0.32
CA ALA A 77 -35.97 21.08 0.89
C ALA A 77 -35.02 20.34 1.86
N THR A 78 -34.80 20.91 3.03
CA THR A 78 -33.90 20.37 4.05
C THR A 78 -34.38 20.73 5.46
N SER A 79 -34.20 19.81 6.40
CA SER A 79 -34.42 20.04 7.84
C SER A 79 -33.18 20.59 8.55
N LYS A 80 -32.02 20.60 7.87
CA LYS A 80 -30.68 20.74 8.50
C LYS A 80 -30.20 22.17 8.61
N ILE A 81 -30.67 23.09 7.74
CA ILE A 81 -30.36 24.52 7.75
C ILE A 81 -31.63 25.35 7.62
N LYS A 82 -31.77 26.43 8.36
CA LYS A 82 -32.96 27.30 8.38
C LYS A 82 -32.64 28.75 8.05
N ASN A 83 -31.40 29.17 8.28
CA ASN A 83 -30.99 30.57 8.09
C ASN A 83 -29.54 30.65 7.58
N GLN A 84 -29.14 31.86 7.17
CA GLN A 84 -27.79 32.11 6.64
C GLN A 84 -26.68 31.84 7.67
N GLY A 85 -26.95 32.01 8.97
CA GLY A 85 -25.99 31.73 10.03
C GLY A 85 -25.66 30.23 10.15
N ASP A 86 -26.64 29.35 9.87
CA ASP A 86 -26.43 27.90 9.91
C ASP A 86 -25.46 27.44 8.82
N LEU A 87 -25.38 28.16 7.69
CA LEU A 87 -24.48 27.84 6.60
C LEU A 87 -23.00 27.92 7.00
N PHE A 88 -22.68 28.77 7.99
CA PHE A 88 -21.32 28.91 8.51
C PHE A 88 -21.03 27.99 9.72
N ARG A 89 -22.05 27.25 10.18
CA ARG A 89 -21.96 26.36 11.35
C ARG A 89 -22.45 24.95 11.04
N ILE A 90 -22.18 24.46 9.83
CA ILE A 90 -22.65 23.15 9.39
C ILE A 90 -22.00 22.06 10.23
N ARG A 91 -22.82 21.32 10.99
CA ARG A 91 -22.39 20.14 11.77
C ARG A 91 -22.87 18.84 11.15
N THR A 92 -23.91 18.89 10.30
CA THR A 92 -24.46 17.72 9.60
C THR A 92 -23.64 17.35 8.38
N LEU A 93 -23.63 16.08 7.98
CA LEU A 93 -22.93 15.60 6.78
C LEU A 93 -23.62 16.10 5.49
N GLY A 94 -24.95 16.11 5.43
CA GLY A 94 -25.74 16.69 4.36
C GLY A 94 -26.34 18.04 4.76
N PHE A 95 -26.60 18.97 3.81
CA PHE A 95 -27.28 20.23 4.10
C PHE A 95 -27.99 20.87 2.89
N ARG A 96 -27.72 20.49 1.64
CA ARG A 96 -28.20 21.18 0.42
C ARG A 96 -29.63 20.81 0.02
N GLY A 97 -30.20 19.69 0.51
CA GLY A 97 -31.53 19.22 0.08
C GLY A 97 -31.61 18.87 -1.42
N GLU A 98 -30.55 18.31 -1.98
CA GLU A 98 -30.44 17.99 -3.43
C GLU A 98 -30.21 16.49 -3.69
N ALA A 99 -29.77 15.70 -2.71
CA ALA A 99 -29.39 14.30 -2.89
C ALA A 99 -30.60 13.42 -3.26
N LEU A 100 -31.65 13.38 -2.43
CA LEU A 100 -32.84 12.57 -2.68
C LEU A 100 -33.55 12.93 -3.99
N PRO A 101 -33.83 14.22 -4.30
CA PRO A 101 -34.40 14.61 -5.60
C PRO A 101 -33.55 14.16 -6.78
N SER A 102 -32.22 14.30 -6.69
CA SER A 102 -31.30 13.88 -7.73
C SER A 102 -31.30 12.38 -7.96
N ILE A 103 -31.28 11.57 -6.88
CA ILE A 103 -31.37 10.11 -6.95
C ILE A 103 -32.71 9.67 -7.54
N ALA A 104 -33.83 10.25 -7.08
CA ALA A 104 -35.17 9.94 -7.57
C ALA A 104 -35.31 10.21 -9.07
N SER A 105 -34.70 11.29 -9.59
CA SER A 105 -34.80 11.68 -10.99
C SER A 105 -34.16 10.70 -11.99
N ILE A 106 -33.24 9.82 -11.50
CA ILE A 106 -32.47 8.89 -12.34
C ILE A 106 -32.66 7.41 -11.96
N SER A 107 -33.68 7.13 -11.12
CA SER A 107 -33.92 5.78 -10.61
C SER A 107 -35.42 5.55 -10.35
N HIS A 108 -35.75 4.32 -9.93
CA HIS A 108 -37.00 4.00 -9.26
C HIS A 108 -36.70 4.02 -7.75
N LEU A 109 -37.33 4.94 -7.03
CA LEU A 109 -37.09 5.17 -5.61
C LEU A 109 -38.30 4.73 -4.78
N THR A 110 -38.08 3.92 -3.76
CA THR A 110 -39.08 3.60 -2.75
C THR A 110 -38.56 4.03 -1.38
N ILE A 111 -39.33 4.83 -0.66
CA ILE A 111 -39.07 5.26 0.71
C ILE A 111 -40.11 4.62 1.61
N VAL A 112 -39.69 3.91 2.67
CA VAL A 112 -40.54 3.40 3.74
C VAL A 112 -39.97 3.97 5.04
N THR A 113 -40.76 4.77 5.75
CA THR A 113 -40.28 5.47 6.94
C THR A 113 -41.39 5.62 7.99
N ALA A 114 -41.03 5.64 9.24
CA ALA A 114 -41.90 5.99 10.36
C ALA A 114 -41.13 6.84 11.37
N ALA A 115 -41.72 7.94 11.81
CA ALA A 115 -41.22 8.72 12.92
C ALA A 115 -41.74 8.23 14.25
N ASP A 116 -41.01 8.51 15.34
CA ASP A 116 -41.47 8.16 16.68
C ASP A 116 -42.80 8.87 17.03
N GLY A 117 -43.73 8.13 17.63
CA GLY A 117 -45.07 8.63 18.01
C GLY A 117 -46.10 8.63 16.90
N GLU A 118 -45.77 8.26 15.63
CA GLU A 118 -46.77 8.07 14.58
C GLU A 118 -47.40 6.67 14.63
N ALA A 119 -48.72 6.59 14.37
CA ALA A 119 -49.46 5.31 14.42
C ALA A 119 -49.11 4.38 13.26
N TYR A 120 -48.75 4.94 12.11
CA TYR A 120 -48.38 4.23 10.89
C TYR A 120 -47.23 4.95 10.22
N GLY A 121 -46.32 4.20 9.60
CA GLY A 121 -45.32 4.74 8.70
C GLY A 121 -45.89 5.06 7.32
N THR A 122 -45.08 5.62 6.46
CA THR A 122 -45.42 6.02 5.10
C THR A 122 -44.53 5.28 4.11
N LYS A 123 -45.14 4.68 3.08
CA LYS A 123 -44.47 4.16 1.90
C LYS A 123 -44.71 5.14 0.75
N LEU A 124 -43.65 5.68 0.18
CA LEU A 124 -43.68 6.51 -1.01
C LEU A 124 -42.95 5.81 -2.15
N VAL A 125 -43.54 5.80 -3.34
CA VAL A 125 -42.94 5.27 -4.58
C VAL A 125 -42.83 6.41 -5.58
N ALA A 126 -41.63 6.59 -6.12
CA ALA A 126 -41.35 7.60 -7.14
C ALA A 126 -40.54 6.99 -8.29
N LYS A 127 -40.78 7.45 -9.52
CA LYS A 127 -40.09 7.01 -10.73
C LYS A 127 -39.67 8.21 -11.55
N GLY A 128 -38.36 8.33 -11.82
CA GLY A 128 -37.83 9.46 -12.59
C GLY A 128 -38.09 10.84 -11.96
N GLY A 129 -38.31 10.87 -10.62
CA GLY A 129 -38.62 12.08 -9.86
C GLY A 129 -40.11 12.35 -9.69
N GLU A 130 -41.01 11.62 -10.34
CA GLU A 130 -42.46 11.75 -10.20
C GLU A 130 -42.98 10.78 -9.16
N ILE A 131 -43.80 11.25 -8.21
CA ILE A 131 -44.42 10.42 -7.16
C ILE A 131 -45.58 9.64 -7.77
N GLU A 132 -45.50 8.31 -7.75
CA GLU A 132 -46.56 7.41 -8.23
C GLU A 132 -47.59 7.11 -7.15
N SER A 133 -47.14 6.87 -5.89
CA SER A 133 -48.04 6.61 -4.76
C SER A 133 -47.41 7.03 -3.42
N GLN A 134 -48.28 7.30 -2.44
CA GLN A 134 -47.93 7.53 -1.04
C GLN A 134 -49.01 6.88 -0.15
N ASP A 135 -48.65 5.77 0.49
CA ASP A 135 -49.57 4.90 1.22
C ASP A 135 -49.11 4.71 2.66
N PRO A 136 -50.05 4.56 3.61
CA PRO A 136 -49.70 4.17 4.99
C PRO A 136 -49.23 2.72 5.02
N ILE A 137 -48.22 2.44 5.87
CA ILE A 137 -47.63 1.10 6.04
C ILE A 137 -47.28 0.85 7.52
N SER A 138 -47.36 -0.40 7.96
CA SER A 138 -46.80 -0.78 9.27
C SER A 138 -45.31 -1.05 9.13
N THR A 139 -44.47 -0.26 9.79
CA THR A 139 -43.00 -0.37 9.77
C THR A 139 -42.46 0.09 11.13
N PRO A 140 -41.32 -0.43 11.60
CA PRO A 140 -40.63 0.14 12.75
C PRO A 140 -40.17 1.56 12.52
N VAL A 141 -39.83 2.27 13.60
CA VAL A 141 -39.21 3.61 13.55
C VAL A 141 -37.88 3.53 12.80
N GLY A 142 -37.62 4.51 11.96
CA GLY A 142 -36.45 4.58 11.09
C GLY A 142 -36.81 4.76 9.63
N THR A 143 -35.84 4.59 8.74
CA THR A 143 -36.05 4.77 7.32
C THR A 143 -35.44 3.62 6.51
N LYS A 144 -36.18 3.17 5.50
CA LYS A 144 -35.70 2.23 4.48
C LYS A 144 -35.85 2.87 3.12
N ILE A 145 -34.74 3.11 2.44
CA ILE A 145 -34.72 3.66 1.08
C ILE A 145 -34.22 2.57 0.14
N THR A 146 -35.00 2.31 -0.91
CA THR A 146 -34.65 1.38 -1.98
C THR A 146 -34.55 2.14 -3.29
N VAL A 147 -33.41 2.05 -3.96
CA VAL A 147 -33.11 2.64 -5.27
C VAL A 147 -32.92 1.49 -6.25
N GLU A 148 -33.75 1.41 -7.27
CA GLU A 148 -33.71 0.36 -8.28
C GLU A 148 -33.50 0.94 -9.67
N ASN A 149 -32.88 0.17 -10.55
CA ASN A 149 -32.62 0.54 -11.95
C ASN A 149 -31.91 1.90 -12.08
N LEU A 150 -30.84 2.08 -11.33
CA LEU A 150 -30.05 3.31 -11.34
C LEU A 150 -29.56 3.62 -12.77
N PHE A 151 -29.73 4.86 -13.22
CA PHE A 151 -29.38 5.36 -14.56
C PHE A 151 -30.26 4.83 -15.71
N TYR A 152 -31.43 4.23 -15.44
CA TYR A 152 -32.33 3.69 -16.49
C TYR A 152 -32.68 4.71 -17.59
N ASN A 153 -32.82 6.00 -17.24
CA ASN A 153 -33.14 7.10 -18.14
C ASN A 153 -31.90 7.93 -18.58
N THR A 154 -30.70 7.52 -18.19
CA THR A 154 -29.43 8.17 -18.54
C THR A 154 -28.40 7.15 -19.04
N PRO A 155 -28.67 6.45 -20.17
CA PRO A 155 -27.86 5.33 -20.64
C PRO A 155 -26.43 5.71 -21.03
N ALA A 156 -26.15 6.98 -21.31
CA ALA A 156 -24.80 7.46 -21.56
C ALA A 156 -23.87 7.25 -20.36
N ARG A 157 -24.39 7.35 -19.13
CA ARG A 157 -23.59 7.15 -17.91
C ARG A 157 -23.18 5.70 -17.71
N LEU A 158 -24.04 4.74 -18.06
CA LEU A 158 -23.70 3.31 -17.99
C LEU A 158 -22.49 2.95 -18.86
N LYS A 159 -22.27 3.68 -19.97
CA LYS A 159 -21.12 3.46 -20.87
C LYS A 159 -19.77 3.91 -20.27
N TYR A 160 -19.79 4.80 -19.30
CA TYR A 160 -18.56 5.28 -18.62
C TYR A 160 -18.23 4.49 -17.35
N MET A 161 -19.10 3.56 -16.97
CA MET A 161 -18.85 2.71 -15.81
C MET A 161 -17.78 1.67 -16.15
N LYS A 162 -16.92 1.43 -15.17
CA LYS A 162 -15.87 0.38 -15.25
C LYS A 162 -16.48 -1.00 -15.03
N SER A 163 -15.71 -1.95 -14.55
CA SER A 163 -16.23 -3.27 -14.18
C SER A 163 -17.14 -3.19 -12.94
N LEU A 164 -18.06 -4.16 -12.79
CA LEU A 164 -18.92 -4.26 -11.61
C LEU A 164 -18.09 -4.34 -10.32
N GLN A 165 -16.97 -5.08 -10.35
CA GLN A 165 -16.05 -5.19 -9.22
C GLN A 165 -15.44 -3.85 -8.84
N ALA A 166 -15.07 -3.01 -9.82
CA ALA A 166 -14.53 -1.68 -9.54
C ALA A 166 -15.57 -0.77 -8.88
N GLU A 167 -16.85 -0.83 -9.31
CA GLU A 167 -17.91 -0.06 -8.67
C GLU A 167 -18.21 -0.57 -7.25
N LEU A 168 -18.21 -1.89 -7.04
CA LEU A 168 -18.35 -2.48 -5.71
C LEU A 168 -17.19 -2.05 -4.77
N ALA A 169 -15.96 -2.07 -5.26
CA ALA A 169 -14.80 -1.60 -4.50
C ALA A 169 -14.94 -0.13 -4.06
N HIS A 170 -15.52 0.73 -4.91
CA HIS A 170 -15.83 2.12 -4.54
C HIS A 170 -16.91 2.22 -3.46
N ILE A 171 -17.95 1.38 -3.52
CA ILE A 171 -19.00 1.33 -2.47
C ILE A 171 -18.37 0.92 -1.14
N VAL A 172 -17.56 -0.15 -1.15
CA VAL A 172 -16.88 -0.64 0.06
C VAL A 172 -15.93 0.43 0.63
N ASP A 173 -15.15 1.14 -0.21
CA ASP A 173 -14.27 2.23 0.26
C ASP A 173 -15.06 3.35 0.96
N VAL A 174 -16.21 3.75 0.40
CA VAL A 174 -17.09 4.76 0.99
C VAL A 174 -17.62 4.29 2.34
N VAL A 175 -18.16 3.06 2.43
CA VAL A 175 -18.71 2.51 3.66
C VAL A 175 -17.61 2.37 4.72
N ASN A 176 -16.42 1.88 4.36
CA ASN A 176 -15.29 1.77 5.28
C ASN A 176 -14.89 3.13 5.87
N ARG A 177 -14.83 4.19 5.04
CA ARG A 177 -14.49 5.54 5.52
C ARG A 177 -15.55 6.13 6.44
N LEU A 178 -16.83 5.90 6.13
CA LEU A 178 -17.94 6.32 7.00
C LEU A 178 -17.93 5.54 8.32
N SER A 179 -17.62 4.24 8.29
CA SER A 179 -17.49 3.42 9.50
C SER A 179 -16.30 3.86 10.38
N LEU A 180 -15.19 4.32 9.79
CA LEU A 180 -14.06 4.88 10.54
C LEU A 180 -14.37 6.26 11.11
N ALA A 181 -15.20 7.05 10.40
CA ALA A 181 -15.62 8.38 10.84
C ALA A 181 -16.68 8.31 11.97
N HIS A 182 -17.48 7.23 12.01
CA HIS A 182 -18.59 7.05 12.93
C HIS A 182 -18.53 5.67 13.60
N PRO A 183 -17.53 5.42 14.47
CA PRO A 183 -17.36 4.13 15.15
C PRO A 183 -18.49 3.80 16.14
N GLU A 184 -19.35 4.79 16.47
CA GLU A 184 -20.56 4.63 17.29
C GLU A 184 -21.73 4.00 16.54
N VAL A 185 -21.65 3.92 15.18
CA VAL A 185 -22.70 3.33 14.34
C VAL A 185 -22.29 1.92 13.90
N ALA A 186 -23.19 0.97 14.03
CA ALA A 186 -23.02 -0.38 13.51
C ALA A 186 -23.37 -0.41 12.02
N PHE A 187 -22.40 -0.68 11.16
CA PHE A 187 -22.59 -0.82 9.71
C PHE A 187 -22.58 -2.28 9.30
N THR A 188 -23.50 -2.65 8.41
CA THR A 188 -23.50 -3.95 7.74
C THR A 188 -23.65 -3.72 6.24
N LEU A 189 -22.69 -4.19 5.44
CA LEU A 189 -22.75 -4.13 3.97
C LEU A 189 -22.88 -5.54 3.40
N LEU A 190 -23.94 -5.74 2.61
CA LEU A 190 -24.20 -6.97 1.87
C LEU A 190 -24.16 -6.70 0.36
N ASN A 191 -23.57 -7.60 -0.41
CA ASN A 191 -23.64 -7.61 -1.87
C ASN A 191 -24.18 -8.97 -2.34
N ASP A 192 -25.25 -8.96 -3.12
CA ASP A 192 -25.92 -10.18 -3.61
C ASP A 192 -26.19 -11.19 -2.48
N GLY A 193 -26.64 -10.70 -1.31
CA GLY A 193 -26.90 -11.49 -0.10
C GLY A 193 -25.66 -11.92 0.69
N ARG A 194 -24.46 -11.66 0.20
CA ARG A 194 -23.20 -11.98 0.90
C ARG A 194 -22.71 -10.78 1.71
N GLN A 195 -22.41 -11.00 2.98
CA GLN A 195 -21.83 -9.97 3.85
C GLN A 195 -20.37 -9.69 3.47
N LEU A 196 -20.05 -8.41 3.20
CA LEU A 196 -18.70 -7.94 2.86
C LEU A 196 -18.01 -7.23 4.03
N THR A 197 -18.75 -6.40 4.78
CA THR A 197 -18.19 -5.62 5.89
C THR A 197 -19.21 -5.56 7.02
N GLN A 198 -18.73 -5.62 8.25
CA GLN A 198 -19.54 -5.41 9.45
C GLN A 198 -18.71 -4.71 10.52
N THR A 199 -19.28 -3.68 11.16
CA THR A 199 -18.73 -3.01 12.32
C THR A 199 -19.70 -3.09 13.49
N SER A 200 -19.18 -2.98 14.72
CA SER A 200 -19.96 -3.27 15.94
C SER A 200 -20.66 -2.07 16.56
N GLY A 201 -20.36 -0.82 16.14
CA GLY A 201 -20.96 0.39 16.71
C GLY A 201 -20.61 0.66 18.18
N THR A 202 -19.43 0.23 18.63
CA THR A 202 -19.00 0.29 20.04
C THR A 202 -18.33 1.60 20.45
N ARG A 203 -18.25 2.60 19.57
CA ARG A 203 -17.46 3.84 19.73
C ARG A 203 -15.96 3.64 19.84
N ASP A 204 -15.49 2.41 19.65
CA ASP A 204 -14.06 2.08 19.66
C ASP A 204 -13.51 2.08 18.25
N LEU A 205 -12.75 3.13 17.91
CA LEU A 205 -12.13 3.28 16.60
C LEU A 205 -11.17 2.12 16.29
N ARG A 206 -10.48 1.56 17.30
CA ARG A 206 -9.58 0.42 17.12
C ARG A 206 -10.34 -0.84 16.71
N GLN A 207 -11.54 -1.05 17.25
CA GLN A 207 -12.41 -2.15 16.80
C GLN A 207 -12.93 -1.94 15.38
N ALA A 208 -13.28 -0.71 15.00
CA ALA A 208 -13.65 -0.38 13.61
C ALA A 208 -12.48 -0.64 12.65
N ILE A 209 -11.26 -0.23 13.02
CA ILE A 209 -10.02 -0.52 12.27
C ILE A 209 -9.81 -2.03 12.12
N ALA A 210 -10.01 -2.81 13.19
CA ALA A 210 -9.87 -4.28 13.14
C ALA A 210 -10.92 -4.93 12.20
N GLY A 211 -12.14 -4.41 12.17
CA GLY A 211 -13.18 -4.89 11.26
C GLY A 211 -12.91 -4.58 9.78
N ILE A 212 -12.19 -3.50 9.49
CA ILE A 212 -11.93 -3.01 8.13
C ILE A 212 -10.58 -3.48 7.59
N TYR A 213 -9.50 -3.37 8.38
CA TYR A 213 -8.11 -3.64 7.96
C TYR A 213 -7.53 -4.93 8.53
N GLY A 214 -8.31 -5.67 9.32
CA GLY A 214 -7.91 -6.90 9.96
C GLY A 214 -7.33 -6.71 11.37
N LEU A 215 -7.44 -7.78 12.17
CA LEU A 215 -7.00 -7.77 13.57
C LEU A 215 -5.47 -7.60 13.71
N THR A 216 -4.72 -8.19 12.82
CA THR A 216 -3.24 -8.11 12.79
C THR A 216 -2.78 -6.68 12.55
N THR A 217 -3.43 -5.97 11.63
CA THR A 217 -3.18 -4.55 11.37
C THR A 217 -3.53 -3.70 12.60
N ALA A 218 -4.70 -3.89 13.20
CA ALA A 218 -5.15 -3.12 14.36
C ALA A 218 -4.23 -3.29 15.59
N LYS A 219 -3.64 -4.46 15.79
CA LYS A 219 -2.66 -4.72 16.85
C LYS A 219 -1.36 -3.94 16.68
N LYS A 220 -0.97 -3.64 15.43
CA LYS A 220 0.24 -2.90 15.08
C LYS A 220 -0.01 -1.40 14.89
N MET A 221 -1.14 -0.90 15.37
CA MET A 221 -1.44 0.53 15.36
C MET A 221 -1.31 1.14 16.75
N VAL A 222 -0.76 2.34 16.78
CA VAL A 222 -0.50 3.14 17.98
C VAL A 222 -1.48 4.28 18.01
N GLU A 223 -2.04 4.54 19.18
CA GLU A 223 -2.91 5.68 19.42
C GLU A 223 -2.12 6.98 19.41
N ILE A 224 -2.68 8.01 18.78
CA ILE A 224 -2.17 9.37 18.80
C ILE A 224 -3.23 10.29 19.38
N SER A 225 -2.80 11.25 20.19
CA SER A 225 -3.65 12.31 20.73
C SER A 225 -2.81 13.55 20.99
N ASN A 226 -3.30 14.69 20.54
CA ASN A 226 -2.72 15.99 20.83
C ASN A 226 -3.79 17.08 20.65
N SER A 227 -3.72 18.18 21.39
CA SER A 227 -4.67 19.26 21.27
C SER A 227 -4.02 20.61 21.53
N ASP A 228 -4.56 21.65 20.91
CA ASP A 228 -4.27 23.03 21.19
C ASP A 228 -5.58 23.83 21.40
N LEU A 229 -5.52 25.16 21.29
CA LEU A 229 -6.71 26.02 21.48
C LEU A 229 -7.74 25.92 20.35
N ASP A 230 -7.30 25.55 19.15
CA ASP A 230 -8.09 25.58 17.92
C ASP A 230 -8.40 24.17 17.39
N PHE A 231 -7.57 23.18 17.72
CA PHE A 231 -7.61 21.84 17.17
C PHE A 231 -7.48 20.75 18.23
N GLU A 232 -8.25 19.69 18.05
CA GLU A 232 -8.06 18.42 18.76
C GLU A 232 -7.81 17.33 17.74
N VAL A 233 -6.67 16.65 17.84
CA VAL A 233 -6.22 15.59 16.93
C VAL A 233 -6.17 14.29 17.71
N SER A 234 -6.89 13.27 17.24
CA SER A 234 -6.89 11.92 17.81
C SER A 234 -6.88 10.87 16.70
N GLY A 235 -6.59 9.63 17.03
CA GLY A 235 -6.67 8.53 16.08
C GLY A 235 -5.59 7.48 16.25
N TYR A 236 -5.32 6.74 15.18
CA TYR A 236 -4.37 5.63 15.17
C TYR A 236 -3.44 5.68 13.96
N VAL A 237 -2.17 5.39 14.18
CA VAL A 237 -1.16 5.28 13.12
C VAL A 237 -0.40 3.95 13.24
N SER A 238 0.01 3.37 12.11
CA SER A 238 0.73 2.10 12.13
C SER A 238 2.16 2.24 12.63
N LEU A 239 2.72 1.19 13.24
CA LEU A 239 4.16 1.11 13.48
C LEU A 239 4.93 1.22 12.15
N PRO A 240 6.18 1.73 12.16
CA PRO A 240 7.00 1.90 10.95
C PRO A 240 7.25 0.62 10.16
N GLU A 241 7.14 -0.54 10.78
CA GLU A 241 7.26 -1.85 10.13
C GLU A 241 6.03 -2.20 9.27
N LEU A 242 4.85 -1.66 9.59
CA LEU A 242 3.60 -1.89 8.88
C LEU A 242 3.31 -0.73 7.93
N THR A 243 3.64 -0.91 6.68
CA THR A 243 3.47 0.11 5.63
C THR A 243 2.82 -0.45 4.38
N ARG A 244 2.28 0.41 3.53
CA ARG A 244 1.68 0.09 2.23
C ARG A 244 2.37 0.87 1.11
N ALA A 245 2.26 0.40 -0.13
CA ALA A 245 2.82 1.09 -1.29
C ALA A 245 1.92 2.24 -1.80
N ASN A 246 0.67 2.33 -1.35
CA ASN A 246 -0.27 3.38 -1.74
C ASN A 246 -0.77 4.20 -0.55
N ARG A 247 -1.33 5.39 -0.85
CA ARG A 247 -1.86 6.33 0.15
C ARG A 247 -3.32 6.07 0.52
N ASN A 248 -3.96 5.05 -0.03
CA ASN A 248 -5.39 4.79 0.17
C ASN A 248 -5.73 4.40 1.60
N TYR A 249 -4.73 3.93 2.35
CA TYR A 249 -4.83 3.56 3.76
C TYR A 249 -4.66 4.74 4.74
N ILE A 250 -4.53 5.96 4.20
CA ILE A 250 -4.54 7.17 5.02
C ILE A 250 -5.94 7.76 4.96
N THR A 251 -6.62 7.80 6.10
CA THR A 251 -7.93 8.39 6.30
C THR A 251 -7.79 9.58 7.23
N ILE A 252 -8.10 10.77 6.73
CA ILE A 252 -8.14 12.00 7.52
C ILE A 252 -9.59 12.44 7.61
N LEU A 253 -10.06 12.65 8.81
CA LEU A 253 -11.40 13.08 9.14
C LEU A 253 -11.36 14.49 9.74
N ILE A 254 -12.30 15.34 9.36
CA ILE A 254 -12.52 16.64 9.98
C ILE A 254 -13.99 16.74 10.38
N ASN A 255 -14.25 16.84 11.69
CA ASN A 255 -15.61 16.88 12.24
C ASN A 255 -16.48 15.76 11.66
N GLY A 256 -15.97 14.50 11.63
CA GLY A 256 -16.64 13.33 11.08
C GLY A 256 -16.68 13.22 9.55
N ARG A 257 -16.04 14.11 8.80
CA ARG A 257 -16.00 14.08 7.32
C ARG A 257 -14.64 13.62 6.81
N TYR A 258 -14.66 12.66 5.90
CA TYR A 258 -13.45 12.28 5.18
C TYR A 258 -13.01 13.37 4.21
N ILE A 259 -11.74 13.77 4.31
CA ILE A 259 -11.13 14.76 3.43
C ILE A 259 -9.87 14.24 2.75
N LYS A 260 -9.57 14.83 1.59
CA LYS A 260 -8.32 14.65 0.86
C LYS A 260 -7.52 15.95 0.93
N ASN A 261 -6.47 15.96 1.72
CA ASN A 261 -5.57 17.10 1.83
C ASN A 261 -4.12 16.64 1.73
N PHE A 262 -3.40 17.18 0.74
CA PHE A 262 -2.00 16.82 0.49
C PHE A 262 -1.07 17.29 1.62
N LEU A 263 -1.32 18.48 2.18
CA LEU A 263 -0.47 19.06 3.22
C LEU A 263 -0.60 18.31 4.54
N LEU A 264 -1.82 17.88 4.90
CA LEU A 264 -2.03 17.05 6.09
C LEU A 264 -1.40 15.65 5.91
N ASN A 265 -1.47 15.06 4.70
CA ASN A 265 -0.73 13.83 4.40
C ASN A 265 0.78 14.03 4.60
N ARG A 266 1.34 15.18 4.18
CA ARG A 266 2.75 15.50 4.39
C ARG A 266 3.08 15.61 5.89
N ALA A 267 2.22 16.24 6.69
CA ALA A 267 2.40 16.31 8.13
C ALA A 267 2.48 14.93 8.79
N ILE A 268 1.70 13.95 8.31
CA ILE A 268 1.81 12.56 8.76
C ILE A 268 3.21 12.01 8.48
N PHE A 269 3.74 12.20 7.27
CA PHE A 269 5.09 11.70 6.91
C PHE A 269 6.18 12.42 7.70
N ASP A 270 6.06 13.73 7.92
CA ASP A 270 6.99 14.53 8.73
C ASP A 270 7.02 14.03 10.19
N GLY A 271 5.87 13.56 10.74
CA GLY A 271 5.79 12.96 12.07
C GLY A 271 6.54 11.62 12.20
N TYR A 272 6.57 10.82 11.15
CA TYR A 272 7.39 9.60 11.12
C TYR A 272 8.88 9.90 10.93
N GLY A 273 9.21 10.98 10.22
CA GLY A 273 10.59 11.35 9.92
C GLY A 273 11.35 10.23 9.22
N SER A 274 12.58 9.95 9.70
CA SER A 274 13.45 8.91 9.13
C SER A 274 13.02 7.46 9.43
N LYS A 275 11.98 7.24 10.23
CA LYS A 275 11.49 5.90 10.59
C LYS A 275 10.69 5.25 9.46
N LEU A 276 10.15 6.05 8.53
CA LEU A 276 9.38 5.56 7.39
C LEU A 276 10.31 5.31 6.19
N MET A 277 10.19 4.14 5.58
CA MET A 277 10.94 3.83 4.36
C MET A 277 10.49 4.75 3.21
N VAL A 278 11.44 5.18 2.39
CA VAL A 278 11.17 6.01 1.21
C VAL A 278 10.24 5.28 0.25
N GLY A 279 9.16 5.95 -0.17
CA GLY A 279 8.16 5.36 -1.10
C GLY A 279 7.10 4.50 -0.42
N ARG A 280 7.16 4.31 0.90
CA ARG A 280 6.15 3.57 1.68
C ARG A 280 5.26 4.54 2.45
N PHE A 281 4.01 4.13 2.67
CA PHE A 281 2.99 4.92 3.33
C PHE A 281 2.46 4.18 4.56
N PRO A 282 2.25 4.88 5.69
CA PRO A 282 1.67 4.26 6.87
C PRO A 282 0.17 4.01 6.67
N ILE A 283 -0.39 3.14 7.48
CA ILE A 283 -1.83 3.07 7.69
C ILE A 283 -2.15 4.10 8.78
N ALA A 284 -3.05 5.05 8.50
CA ALA A 284 -3.38 6.11 9.44
C ALA A 284 -4.87 6.43 9.39
N VAL A 285 -5.49 6.55 10.55
CA VAL A 285 -6.85 7.07 10.72
C VAL A 285 -6.74 8.20 11.73
N ILE A 286 -6.91 9.43 11.26
CA ILE A 286 -6.75 10.64 12.08
C ILE A 286 -8.06 11.39 12.06
N ASP A 287 -8.64 11.61 13.24
CA ASP A 287 -9.80 12.45 13.45
C ASP A 287 -9.36 13.80 14.01
N ILE A 288 -9.84 14.85 13.38
CA ILE A 288 -9.53 16.23 13.70
C ILE A 288 -10.83 16.95 14.03
N GLN A 289 -10.96 17.40 15.27
CA GLN A 289 -12.04 18.26 15.70
C GLN A 289 -11.58 19.71 15.65
N ILE A 290 -12.37 20.54 14.96
CA ILE A 290 -12.04 21.95 14.77
C ILE A 290 -13.31 22.80 14.86
N ASP A 291 -13.16 24.07 15.28
CA ASP A 291 -14.27 25.01 15.22
C ASP A 291 -14.73 25.18 13.76
N PRO A 292 -16.03 25.01 13.45
CA PRO A 292 -16.55 25.18 12.08
C PRO A 292 -16.17 26.52 11.41
N TYR A 293 -15.90 27.57 12.16
CA TYR A 293 -15.42 28.86 11.62
C TYR A 293 -13.99 28.80 11.04
N LEU A 294 -13.20 27.81 11.42
CA LEU A 294 -11.83 27.64 10.94
C LEU A 294 -11.76 26.74 9.69
N ALA A 295 -12.88 26.11 9.30
CA ALA A 295 -12.98 25.20 8.14
C ALA A 295 -14.08 25.63 7.18
N ASP A 296 -13.72 25.93 5.94
CA ASP A 296 -14.70 26.08 4.86
C ASP A 296 -14.84 24.75 4.12
N VAL A 297 -15.98 24.08 4.33
CA VAL A 297 -16.33 22.78 3.74
C VAL A 297 -17.02 22.95 2.39
N ASN A 298 -17.51 24.14 2.04
CA ASN A 298 -18.29 24.36 0.83
C ASN A 298 -17.42 24.72 -0.38
N VAL A 299 -16.30 24.04 -0.56
CA VAL A 299 -15.34 24.29 -1.65
C VAL A 299 -15.66 23.46 -2.89
N HIS A 300 -16.07 22.20 -2.74
CA HIS A 300 -16.34 21.27 -3.86
C HIS A 300 -17.65 20.50 -3.63
N PRO A 301 -18.40 20.11 -4.70
CA PRO A 301 -19.63 19.31 -4.58
C PRO A 301 -19.45 18.00 -3.80
N THR A 302 -18.32 17.32 -3.96
CA THR A 302 -18.00 16.06 -3.23
C THR A 302 -17.66 16.27 -1.77
N LYS A 303 -17.49 17.52 -1.30
CA LYS A 303 -17.15 17.90 0.07
C LYS A 303 -15.85 17.25 0.60
N GLN A 304 -14.96 16.77 -0.29
CA GLN A 304 -13.69 16.12 0.09
C GLN A 304 -12.52 17.10 0.19
N GLU A 305 -12.69 18.33 -0.28
CA GLU A 305 -11.71 19.41 -0.17
C GLU A 305 -12.22 20.44 0.81
N VAL A 306 -11.41 20.75 1.81
CA VAL A 306 -11.73 21.70 2.88
C VAL A 306 -10.59 22.72 2.95
N ARG A 307 -10.94 24.01 3.00
CA ARG A 307 -9.97 25.06 3.31
C ARG A 307 -9.91 25.24 4.82
N ILE A 308 -8.71 25.13 5.37
CA ILE A 308 -8.48 25.20 6.81
C ILE A 308 -7.71 26.49 7.10
N SER A 309 -8.23 27.29 8.00
CA SER A 309 -7.48 28.40 8.59
C SER A 309 -6.39 27.83 9.50
N LYS A 310 -5.22 28.46 9.58
CA LYS A 310 -4.10 28.00 10.43
C LYS A 310 -3.62 26.57 10.10
N GLU A 311 -3.59 26.22 8.81
CA GLU A 311 -3.21 24.86 8.36
C GLU A 311 -1.80 24.46 8.80
N LYS A 312 -0.86 25.43 8.94
CA LYS A 312 0.51 25.15 9.39
C LYS A 312 0.58 24.72 10.84
N GLU A 313 -0.24 25.33 11.70
CA GLU A 313 -0.35 24.96 13.11
C GLU A 313 -0.92 23.55 13.25
N LEU A 314 -1.97 23.23 12.49
CA LEU A 314 -2.54 21.90 12.45
C LEU A 314 -1.52 20.86 11.94
N MET A 315 -0.74 21.17 10.90
CA MET A 315 0.33 20.29 10.42
C MET A 315 1.37 20.01 11.52
N ALA A 316 1.79 21.04 12.26
CA ALA A 316 2.75 20.88 13.35
C ALA A 316 2.16 20.03 14.48
N LEU A 317 0.86 20.21 14.80
CA LEU A 317 0.16 19.44 15.82
C LEU A 317 0.11 17.93 15.45
N ILE A 318 -0.27 17.60 14.22
CA ILE A 318 -0.31 16.22 13.71
C ILE A 318 1.09 15.60 13.75
N SER A 319 2.09 16.30 13.21
CA SER A 319 3.48 15.82 13.16
C SER A 319 4.03 15.56 14.56
N SER A 320 3.78 16.47 15.53
CA SER A 320 4.22 16.29 16.92
C SER A 320 3.51 15.14 17.62
N ALA A 321 2.19 14.96 17.41
CA ALA A 321 1.42 13.85 17.97
C ALA A 321 2.01 12.50 17.54
N ILE A 322 2.25 12.32 16.24
CA ILE A 322 2.83 11.09 15.69
C ILE A 322 4.25 10.86 16.20
N ALA A 323 5.08 11.91 16.18
CA ALA A 323 6.46 11.80 16.63
C ALA A 323 6.56 11.43 18.12
N GLN A 324 5.68 11.98 18.95
CA GLN A 324 5.61 11.68 20.39
C GLN A 324 5.17 10.23 20.62
N SER A 325 4.03 9.81 20.05
CA SER A 325 3.52 8.44 20.23
C SER A 325 4.50 7.37 19.74
N LEU A 326 5.22 7.64 18.63
CA LEU A 326 6.24 6.71 18.14
C LEU A 326 7.56 6.70 18.95
N ARG A 327 7.83 7.72 19.79
CA ARG A 327 8.96 7.72 20.74
C ARG A 327 8.67 6.89 21.98
N GLU A 328 7.42 6.84 22.39
CA GLU A 328 6.96 6.08 23.56
C GLU A 328 6.92 4.57 23.29
N GLN A 329 6.94 4.17 22.02
CA GLN A 329 6.97 2.77 21.63
C GLN A 329 8.40 2.23 21.61
N ASP A 330 8.58 1.05 22.17
CA ASP A 330 9.81 0.28 21.96
C ASP A 330 9.82 -0.24 20.53
N LEU A 331 10.57 0.46 19.65
CA LEU A 331 10.70 0.11 18.23
C LEU A 331 11.78 -0.96 18.00
N ILE A 332 12.41 -1.47 19.06
CA ILE A 332 13.35 -2.58 18.97
C ILE A 332 12.51 -3.86 18.82
N PRO A 333 12.64 -4.60 17.70
CA PRO A 333 11.93 -5.86 17.54
C PRO A 333 12.26 -6.80 18.70
N ASP A 334 11.24 -7.33 19.38
CA ASP A 334 11.47 -8.27 20.48
C ASP A 334 12.22 -9.49 19.95
N ALA A 335 13.45 -9.66 20.47
CA ALA A 335 14.29 -10.79 20.11
C ALA A 335 13.62 -12.13 20.48
N LEU A 336 12.78 -12.15 21.53
CA LEU A 336 12.02 -13.33 21.93
C LEU A 336 10.87 -13.64 20.97
N GLU A 337 10.16 -12.63 20.42
CA GLU A 337 9.17 -12.85 19.37
C GLU A 337 9.80 -13.35 18.07
N ASN A 338 10.96 -12.82 17.71
CA ASN A 338 11.72 -13.30 16.55
C ASN A 338 12.30 -14.70 16.79
N LEU A 339 12.75 -15.02 18.00
CA LEU A 339 13.17 -16.36 18.39
C LEU A 339 11.98 -17.32 18.53
N ALA A 340 10.81 -16.88 18.99
CA ALA A 340 9.60 -17.69 19.02
C ALA A 340 9.07 -17.97 17.61
N LYS A 341 9.12 -17.00 16.69
CA LYS A 341 8.87 -17.22 15.26
C LYS A 341 9.92 -18.14 14.62
N SER A 342 11.15 -18.14 15.10
CA SER A 342 12.19 -19.08 14.66
C SER A 342 12.15 -20.40 15.42
N SER A 343 11.63 -20.48 16.64
CA SER A 343 11.55 -21.72 17.45
C SER A 343 10.25 -22.51 17.23
N THR A 344 9.16 -21.90 16.74
CA THR A 344 8.05 -22.63 16.12
C THR A 344 8.45 -23.22 14.76
N ARG A 345 9.50 -22.70 14.15
CA ARG A 345 10.33 -23.40 13.18
C ARG A 345 11.27 -24.35 13.93
N GLY A 346 10.70 -25.23 14.74
CA GLY A 346 11.46 -26.31 15.37
C GLY A 346 12.24 -26.97 14.28
N ALA A 347 13.51 -26.62 14.21
CA ALA A 347 14.48 -27.36 13.46
C ALA A 347 14.40 -28.82 13.97
N ALA A 348 13.53 -29.60 13.35
CA ALA A 348 13.96 -30.95 13.05
C ALA A 348 15.26 -30.71 12.26
N LYS A 349 16.40 -30.65 12.99
CA LYS A 349 17.67 -30.92 12.34
C LYS A 349 17.35 -32.13 11.47
N PRO A 350 17.54 -32.10 10.15
CA PRO A 350 17.47 -33.33 9.41
C PRO A 350 18.39 -34.25 10.16
N VAL A 351 17.84 -35.26 10.81
CA VAL A 351 18.62 -36.40 11.25
C VAL A 351 19.09 -36.91 9.92
N GLN A 352 20.31 -36.52 9.60
CA GLN A 352 21.06 -37.11 8.52
C GLN A 352 21.19 -38.55 8.97
N THR A 353 20.21 -39.36 8.55
CA THR A 353 20.32 -40.81 8.63
C THR A 353 21.50 -41.07 7.73
N SER A 354 22.67 -41.07 8.32
CA SER A 354 23.83 -41.63 7.69
C SER A 354 23.39 -43.04 7.39
N LEU A 355 23.06 -43.30 6.12
CA LEU A 355 23.10 -44.65 5.58
C LEU A 355 24.42 -45.20 6.07
N PRO A 356 24.45 -46.35 6.78
CA PRO A 356 25.72 -46.97 7.15
C PRO A 356 26.38 -47.33 5.82
N LEU A 357 27.18 -46.43 5.30
CA LEU A 357 28.23 -46.77 4.38
C LEU A 357 29.08 -47.75 5.16
N LYS A 358 28.89 -49.07 4.93
CA LYS A 358 29.88 -50.06 5.31
C LYS A 358 31.21 -49.45 4.87
N GLN A 359 32.05 -49.11 5.85
CA GLN A 359 33.44 -48.77 5.59
C GLN A 359 34.02 -50.04 4.94
N THR A 360 34.04 -50.08 3.65
CA THR A 360 34.90 -50.99 2.93
C THR A 360 36.29 -50.44 3.14
N ASN A 361 37.07 -51.16 3.98
CA ASN A 361 38.49 -50.90 4.16
C ASN A 361 39.20 -51.17 2.86
N LEU A 362 39.25 -50.21 1.98
CA LEU A 362 40.00 -50.23 0.75
C LEU A 362 41.43 -49.77 1.07
N TYR A 363 42.38 -50.65 0.92
CA TYR A 363 43.81 -50.34 1.02
C TYR A 363 44.43 -50.28 -0.37
N TYR A 364 45.27 -49.29 -0.58
CA TYR A 364 46.03 -49.14 -1.83
C TYR A 364 47.41 -49.74 -1.68
N ASP A 365 47.78 -50.73 -2.51
CA ASP A 365 49.14 -51.28 -2.58
C ASP A 365 49.92 -50.61 -3.70
N SER A 366 50.85 -49.76 -3.30
CA SER A 366 51.69 -48.99 -4.21
C SER A 366 52.68 -49.84 -5.02
N SER A 367 52.91 -51.07 -4.62
CA SER A 367 53.80 -51.99 -5.33
C SER A 367 53.08 -52.75 -6.48
N ARG A 368 51.74 -52.86 -6.37
CA ARG A 368 50.89 -53.53 -7.38
C ARG A 368 49.97 -52.59 -8.12
N ASN A 369 49.96 -51.31 -7.71
CA ASN A 369 49.09 -50.26 -8.28
C ASN A 369 47.60 -50.65 -8.33
N ASP A 370 47.13 -51.34 -7.23
CA ASP A 370 45.79 -51.90 -7.15
C ASP A 370 45.19 -51.74 -5.74
N PHE A 371 43.84 -51.75 -5.62
CA PHE A 371 43.09 -51.63 -4.37
C PHE A 371 42.58 -53.02 -3.92
N PHE A 372 42.72 -53.38 -2.63
CA PHE A 372 42.17 -54.61 -2.09
C PHE A 372 41.39 -54.40 -0.80
N VAL A 373 40.41 -55.28 -0.52
CA VAL A 373 39.54 -55.28 0.65
C VAL A 373 40.01 -56.36 1.61
N LYS A 374 40.35 -56.01 2.85
CA LYS A 374 40.74 -57.01 3.89
C LYS A 374 39.49 -57.49 4.62
N PRO A 375 39.24 -58.80 4.76
CA PRO A 375 38.10 -59.32 5.50
C PRO A 375 38.32 -59.19 7.01
N GLU A 376 37.35 -58.64 7.75
CA GLU A 376 37.33 -58.53 9.22
C GLU A 376 36.82 -59.82 9.85
N THR A 377 37.54 -60.30 10.86
CA THR A 377 37.09 -61.27 11.87
C THR A 377 36.23 -60.57 12.93
N VAL A 378 35.04 -61.09 13.14
CA VAL A 378 34.06 -60.65 14.15
C VAL A 378 34.57 -60.97 15.53
N GLN A 379 34.59 -59.97 16.43
CA GLN A 379 34.45 -60.14 17.88
C GLN A 379 33.51 -59.14 18.46
N GLU A 380 32.44 -59.68 19.06
CA GLU A 380 31.50 -58.95 19.93
C GLU A 380 32.19 -58.56 21.24
N ASP A 381 31.95 -57.32 21.70
CA ASP A 381 31.88 -57.08 23.15
C ASP A 381 31.06 -55.80 23.44
N ILE A 382 30.13 -56.03 24.36
CA ILE A 382 29.18 -55.07 24.93
C ILE A 382 29.78 -54.45 26.18
N LYS A 383 29.71 -53.13 26.38
CA LYS A 383 29.18 -52.47 27.59
C LYS A 383 29.37 -50.95 27.63
N PRO A 384 28.51 -50.26 28.42
CA PRO A 384 28.33 -48.82 28.38
C PRO A 384 29.13 -48.10 29.46
N LEU A 385 29.40 -46.82 29.28
CA LEU A 385 29.74 -45.93 30.42
C LEU A 385 29.37 -44.46 30.13
N ILE A 386 28.57 -44.00 31.02
CA ILE A 386 28.28 -42.60 31.35
C ILE A 386 29.55 -41.97 31.94
N SER A 387 29.91 -40.75 31.60
CA SER A 387 30.44 -39.80 32.57
C SER A 387 30.42 -38.35 32.06
N GLU A 388 29.87 -37.54 32.89
CA GLU A 388 29.97 -36.09 32.96
C GLU A 388 31.43 -35.61 33.01
N SER A 389 31.73 -34.45 32.47
CA SER A 389 32.66 -33.52 33.13
C SER A 389 32.53 -32.09 32.57
N GLU A 390 32.41 -31.24 33.53
CA GLU A 390 32.35 -29.80 33.57
C GLU A 390 33.55 -29.08 32.94
N SER A 391 33.25 -27.88 32.40
CA SER A 391 33.92 -26.56 32.44
C SER A 391 35.45 -26.43 32.57
N PRO A 392 36.08 -25.30 32.23
CA PRO A 392 35.75 -23.96 32.71
C PRO A 392 35.86 -22.80 31.72
N VAL A 393 35.11 -21.78 32.06
CA VAL A 393 35.12 -20.39 31.53
C VAL A 393 36.43 -19.70 31.87
N SER A 394 37.06 -19.02 30.92
CA SER A 394 38.08 -18.01 31.20
C SER A 394 37.59 -16.64 30.76
N LEU A 395 37.44 -15.75 31.73
CA LEU A 395 37.19 -14.33 31.64
C LEU A 395 38.40 -13.61 31.01
N VAL A 396 38.18 -12.80 30.02
CA VAL A 396 39.16 -11.80 29.56
C VAL A 396 38.57 -10.41 29.81
N GLU A 397 39.25 -9.69 30.67
CA GLU A 397 38.98 -8.27 30.99
C GLU A 397 39.23 -7.35 29.79
N ASN A 398 38.30 -6.46 29.53
CA ASN A 398 38.47 -5.32 28.61
C ASN A 398 38.85 -4.07 29.41
N LYS A 399 39.98 -3.49 29.11
CA LYS A 399 40.37 -2.13 29.55
C LYS A 399 39.89 -1.08 28.56
N PRO A 400 39.56 0.14 29.00
CA PRO A 400 38.93 1.18 28.18
C PRO A 400 39.92 1.96 27.32
N GLN A 401 39.50 2.32 26.13
CA GLN A 401 40.17 3.27 25.26
C GLN A 401 39.68 4.71 25.47
N PRO A 402 40.51 5.72 25.20
CA PRO A 402 40.25 7.11 25.54
C PRO A 402 39.40 7.82 24.52
N SER A 403 38.59 8.74 25.04
CA SER A 403 37.75 9.71 24.34
C SER A 403 38.54 10.60 23.37
N VAL A 404 38.06 10.71 22.14
CA VAL A 404 38.49 11.73 21.18
C VAL A 404 37.39 12.80 21.06
N LYS A 405 37.82 14.03 21.19
CA LYS A 405 37.04 15.27 21.21
C LYS A 405 36.25 15.49 19.91
N GLN A 406 35.02 15.93 20.07
CA GLN A 406 34.17 16.54 19.06
C GLN A 406 34.86 17.74 18.41
N ALA A 407 34.97 17.74 17.10
CA ALA A 407 35.16 18.92 16.28
C ALA A 407 33.86 19.16 15.51
N GLN A 408 33.16 20.23 15.87
CA GLN A 408 32.05 20.78 15.10
C GLN A 408 32.55 21.20 13.73
N ARG A 409 31.99 20.64 12.68
CA ARG A 409 32.00 21.20 11.34
C ARG A 409 30.58 21.32 10.84
N SER A 410 30.28 22.57 10.48
CA SER A 410 29.08 23.04 9.83
C SER A 410 28.63 22.12 8.69
N ALA A 411 27.36 21.73 8.72
CA ALA A 411 26.68 21.03 7.67
C ALA A 411 26.50 21.99 6.49
N ASP A 412 27.12 21.64 5.38
CA ASP A 412 26.75 22.15 4.06
C ASP A 412 25.75 21.14 3.47
N GLU A 413 24.57 21.62 3.17
CA GLU A 413 23.46 20.83 2.64
C GLU A 413 23.78 20.43 1.20
N GLY A 414 24.34 19.27 1.04
CA GLY A 414 24.38 18.56 -0.23
C GLY A 414 23.10 17.78 -0.43
N ASP A 415 22.19 18.36 -1.20
CA ASP A 415 20.92 17.78 -1.63
C ASP A 415 21.19 16.50 -2.45
N SER A 416 21.25 15.35 -1.78
CA SER A 416 21.17 14.05 -2.45
C SER A 416 19.70 13.78 -2.78
N GLU A 417 19.26 14.26 -3.94
CA GLU A 417 18.03 13.81 -4.58
C GLU A 417 18.14 12.30 -4.87
N HIS A 418 17.75 11.49 -3.89
CA HIS A 418 17.32 10.12 -4.15
C HIS A 418 16.08 10.19 -5.03
N GLU A 419 16.27 9.98 -6.34
CA GLU A 419 15.18 9.88 -7.31
C GLU A 419 14.19 8.80 -6.83
N LYS A 420 13.07 9.26 -6.26
CA LYS A 420 11.96 8.42 -5.83
C LYS A 420 11.44 7.69 -7.06
N LEU A 421 11.33 6.38 -7.00
CA LEU A 421 10.56 5.57 -7.94
C LEU A 421 9.12 6.09 -7.95
N ASP A 422 8.84 6.98 -8.89
CA ASP A 422 7.50 7.53 -9.09
C ASP A 422 6.75 6.61 -10.06
N TYR A 423 6.13 5.55 -9.52
CA TYR A 423 5.28 4.61 -10.27
C TYR A 423 4.13 5.29 -11.03
N LYS A 424 3.86 6.56 -10.74
CA LYS A 424 2.84 7.36 -11.45
C LYS A 424 3.32 7.90 -12.79
N ASN A 425 4.62 7.91 -13.05
CA ASN A 425 5.17 8.46 -14.29
C ASN A 425 5.30 7.36 -15.35
N LYS A 426 4.14 6.90 -15.88
CA LYS A 426 4.05 5.86 -16.93
C LYS A 426 4.96 6.15 -18.14
N SER A 427 5.20 7.42 -18.47
CA SER A 427 6.07 7.80 -19.59
C SER A 427 7.56 7.59 -19.29
N LYS A 428 7.98 7.83 -18.05
CA LYS A 428 9.37 7.60 -17.59
C LYS A 428 9.63 6.08 -17.49
N MET A 429 8.67 5.33 -16.93
CA MET A 429 8.74 3.88 -16.83
C MET A 429 8.75 3.20 -18.21
N LYS A 430 7.90 3.65 -19.14
CA LYS A 430 7.88 3.11 -20.50
C LYS A 430 9.20 3.35 -21.25
N ARG A 431 9.79 4.57 -21.16
CA ARG A 431 11.11 4.87 -21.72
C ARG A 431 12.21 4.01 -21.08
N MET A 432 12.11 3.78 -19.76
CA MET A 432 13.05 2.95 -19.02
C MET A 432 12.98 1.49 -19.46
N LEU A 433 11.78 0.94 -19.67
CA LEU A 433 11.60 -0.42 -20.21
C LEU A 433 12.08 -0.53 -21.66
N GLU A 434 11.86 0.48 -22.50
CA GLU A 434 12.34 0.52 -23.89
C GLU A 434 13.89 0.58 -23.96
N THR A 435 14.55 1.27 -23.02
CA THR A 435 16.02 1.29 -22.92
C THR A 435 16.60 -0.02 -22.41
N LEU A 436 15.86 -0.76 -21.59
CA LEU A 436 16.27 -2.07 -21.09
C LEU A 436 16.13 -3.20 -22.14
N ASP A 437 15.22 -3.04 -23.11
CA ASP A 437 14.98 -4.02 -24.18
C ASP A 437 15.93 -3.86 -25.39
N ASN A 438 16.69 -2.76 -25.51
CA ASN A 438 17.68 -2.57 -26.58
C ASN A 438 18.95 -3.38 -26.26
N GLU A 439 18.98 -4.59 -26.74
CA GLU A 439 20.10 -5.52 -26.62
C GLU A 439 21.18 -5.20 -27.69
N GLU A 440 22.10 -4.30 -27.40
CA GLU A 440 23.38 -4.30 -28.08
C GLU A 440 24.34 -5.19 -27.30
N THR A 441 24.79 -6.27 -27.91
CA THR A 441 25.87 -7.14 -27.38
C THR A 441 27.18 -6.37 -27.41
N SER A 442 27.46 -5.59 -26.39
CA SER A 442 28.74 -4.93 -26.23
C SER A 442 29.66 -5.82 -25.39
N THR A 443 30.90 -5.96 -25.82
CA THR A 443 31.92 -6.71 -25.10
C THR A 443 32.28 -5.98 -23.81
N PHE A 444 31.87 -6.55 -22.67
CA PHE A 444 32.30 -6.03 -21.37
C PHE A 444 33.80 -6.22 -21.20
N PRO A 445 34.55 -5.20 -20.72
CA PRO A 445 35.99 -5.30 -20.58
C PRO A 445 36.41 -6.32 -19.51
N GLU A 446 37.52 -7.02 -19.71
CA GLU A 446 38.13 -7.82 -18.67
C GLU A 446 38.65 -6.87 -17.56
N LEU A 447 38.12 -7.04 -16.35
CA LEU A 447 38.39 -6.20 -15.20
C LEU A 447 39.06 -6.99 -14.09
N GLU A 448 40.22 -6.49 -13.61
CA GLU A 448 40.94 -7.02 -12.46
C GLU A 448 40.66 -6.14 -11.24
N PHE A 449 39.96 -6.69 -10.24
CA PHE A 449 39.65 -6.02 -8.98
C PHE A 449 40.90 -5.82 -8.13
N PHE A 450 41.08 -4.62 -7.57
CA PHE A 450 42.23 -4.32 -6.70
C PHE A 450 41.88 -3.56 -5.42
N GLY A 451 40.61 -3.10 -5.23
CA GLY A 451 40.24 -2.44 -3.99
C GLY A 451 38.80 -1.94 -3.94
N GLN A 452 38.35 -1.64 -2.72
CA GLN A 452 37.04 -1.08 -2.43
C GLN A 452 37.18 0.21 -1.61
N MET A 453 36.32 1.20 -1.86
CA MET A 453 36.27 2.45 -1.11
C MET A 453 34.87 2.68 -0.52
N HIS A 454 34.83 3.04 0.78
CA HIS A 454 33.62 3.35 1.54
C HIS A 454 32.54 2.26 1.51
N GLY A 455 32.88 0.99 1.21
CA GLY A 455 31.89 -0.06 1.08
C GLY A 455 30.85 0.20 -0.04
N THR A 456 31.18 1.09 -0.99
CA THR A 456 30.25 1.56 -2.03
C THR A 456 30.83 1.39 -3.42
N TYR A 457 32.10 1.73 -3.61
CA TYR A 457 32.75 1.72 -4.93
C TYR A 457 33.84 0.67 -5.01
N LEU A 458 33.78 -0.16 -6.05
CA LEU A 458 34.83 -1.11 -6.40
C LEU A 458 35.76 -0.49 -7.42
N PHE A 459 37.07 -0.73 -7.27
CA PHE A 459 38.10 -0.29 -8.19
C PHE A 459 38.65 -1.48 -8.93
N ALA A 460 38.67 -1.38 -10.25
CA ALA A 460 39.23 -2.41 -11.11
C ALA A 460 40.09 -1.77 -12.21
N GLN A 461 41.10 -2.50 -12.68
CA GLN A 461 41.91 -2.12 -13.85
C GLN A 461 41.58 -3.04 -15.03
N GLY A 462 41.74 -2.50 -16.22
CA GLY A 462 41.59 -3.22 -17.48
C GLY A 462 42.37 -2.55 -18.60
N GLN A 463 42.27 -3.07 -19.82
CA GLN A 463 43.00 -2.51 -20.98
C GLN A 463 42.63 -1.05 -21.23
N GLY A 464 41.42 -0.59 -20.89
CA GLY A 464 40.93 0.78 -21.05
C GLY A 464 41.40 1.76 -19.98
N GLY A 465 42.04 1.32 -18.88
CA GLY A 465 42.47 2.18 -17.77
C GLY A 465 41.91 1.78 -16.42
N LEU A 466 41.51 2.78 -15.58
CA LEU A 466 40.89 2.62 -14.29
C LEU A 466 39.37 2.60 -14.43
N TYR A 467 38.72 1.60 -13.82
CA TYR A 467 37.28 1.50 -13.74
C TYR A 467 36.81 1.66 -12.28
N ILE A 468 35.82 2.50 -12.08
CA ILE A 468 35.11 2.65 -10.79
C ILE A 468 33.71 2.12 -10.99
N ILE A 469 33.34 1.12 -10.19
CA ILE A 469 32.06 0.43 -10.28
C ILE A 469 31.25 0.74 -9.03
N ASP A 470 30.01 1.20 -9.21
CA ASP A 470 29.04 1.29 -8.12
C ASP A 470 28.55 -0.13 -7.77
N GLN A 471 28.95 -0.62 -6.59
CA GLN A 471 28.64 -1.95 -6.08
C GLN A 471 27.13 -2.21 -6.03
N HIS A 472 26.36 -1.21 -5.59
CA HIS A 472 24.90 -1.32 -5.46
C HIS A 472 24.24 -1.43 -6.85
N ALA A 473 24.61 -0.52 -7.77
CA ALA A 473 24.09 -0.53 -9.13
C ALA A 473 24.47 -1.81 -9.90
N ALA A 474 25.69 -2.35 -9.67
CA ALA A 474 26.12 -3.61 -10.24
C ALA A 474 25.27 -4.79 -9.75
N GLN A 475 25.03 -4.87 -8.45
CA GLN A 475 24.18 -5.92 -7.89
C GLN A 475 22.71 -5.81 -8.33
N GLU A 476 22.18 -4.59 -8.40
CA GLU A 476 20.82 -4.38 -8.93
C GLU A 476 20.71 -4.91 -10.36
N ARG A 477 21.70 -4.68 -11.21
CA ARG A 477 21.73 -5.19 -12.58
C ARG A 477 21.77 -6.71 -12.63
N VAL A 478 22.70 -7.34 -11.95
CA VAL A 478 22.84 -8.80 -11.88
C VAL A 478 21.54 -9.46 -11.40
N LYS A 479 20.96 -8.94 -10.30
CA LYS A 479 19.73 -9.48 -9.75
C LYS A 479 18.51 -9.22 -10.64
N TYR A 480 18.45 -8.07 -11.31
CA TYR A 480 17.37 -7.76 -12.24
C TYR A 480 17.32 -8.78 -13.39
N GLU A 481 18.44 -9.07 -14.03
CA GLU A 481 18.47 -10.03 -15.12
C GLU A 481 18.12 -11.44 -14.64
N TYR A 482 18.61 -11.84 -13.47
CA TYR A 482 18.22 -13.10 -12.84
C TYR A 482 16.70 -13.20 -12.59
N TYR A 483 16.09 -12.17 -11.98
CA TYR A 483 14.66 -12.19 -11.69
C TYR A 483 13.81 -12.07 -12.96
N ARG A 484 14.25 -11.27 -13.94
CA ARG A 484 13.56 -11.15 -15.22
C ARG A 484 13.44 -12.49 -15.92
N GLU A 485 14.46 -13.31 -15.88
CA GLU A 485 14.46 -14.67 -16.43
C GLU A 485 13.58 -15.59 -15.58
N LYS A 486 13.82 -15.67 -14.27
CA LYS A 486 13.10 -16.59 -13.37
C LYS A 486 11.62 -16.30 -13.23
N ILE A 487 11.19 -15.05 -13.16
CA ILE A 487 9.77 -14.66 -13.14
C ILE A 487 9.10 -14.98 -14.51
N GLY A 488 9.87 -15.10 -15.59
CA GLY A 488 9.40 -15.51 -16.91
C GLY A 488 9.12 -17.01 -17.04
N GLU A 489 9.82 -17.85 -16.28
CA GLU A 489 9.70 -19.31 -16.27
C GLU A 489 8.54 -19.74 -15.37
N VAL A 490 7.30 -19.78 -15.92
CA VAL A 490 6.07 -20.07 -15.14
C VAL A 490 5.94 -21.56 -14.75
N ASP A 491 6.64 -22.45 -15.43
CA ASP A 491 6.62 -23.89 -15.16
C ASP A 491 7.63 -24.34 -14.09
N SER A 492 8.30 -23.44 -13.43
CA SER A 492 9.27 -23.78 -12.41
C SER A 492 8.61 -24.24 -11.12
N SER A 493 9.14 -25.29 -10.56
CA SER A 493 8.80 -25.95 -9.32
C SER A 493 8.35 -24.99 -8.22
N LEU A 494 7.15 -25.22 -7.70
CA LEU A 494 6.61 -24.55 -6.53
C LEU A 494 7.08 -25.26 -5.27
N GLN A 495 7.37 -24.52 -4.23
CA GLN A 495 7.69 -25.03 -2.91
C GLN A 495 6.46 -24.89 -2.02
N GLN A 496 6.00 -26.00 -1.44
CA GLN A 496 4.90 -25.98 -0.48
C GLN A 496 5.37 -25.42 0.86
N LEU A 497 4.52 -24.60 1.45
CA LEU A 497 4.72 -24.04 2.77
C LEU A 497 4.23 -25.01 3.85
N LEU A 498 5.04 -25.25 4.88
CA LEU A 498 4.63 -26.03 6.03
C LEU A 498 3.48 -25.34 6.80
N VAL A 499 3.56 -24.02 6.91
CA VAL A 499 2.52 -23.16 7.49
C VAL A 499 2.14 -22.12 6.45
N PRO A 500 0.90 -22.10 5.96
CA PRO A 500 0.44 -21.12 4.99
C PRO A 500 0.50 -19.69 5.52
N TYR A 501 0.77 -18.72 4.63
CA TYR A 501 0.68 -17.31 4.95
C TYR A 501 -0.74 -16.78 4.72
N LEU A 502 -1.21 -15.93 5.63
CA LEU A 502 -2.47 -15.21 5.51
C LEU A 502 -2.22 -13.74 5.19
N PHE A 503 -2.92 -13.23 4.17
CA PHE A 503 -2.79 -11.86 3.69
C PHE A 503 -4.12 -11.14 3.86
N GLU A 504 -4.18 -10.21 4.83
CA GLU A 504 -5.37 -9.41 5.15
C GLU A 504 -5.34 -8.11 4.32
N PHE A 505 -6.46 -7.78 3.67
CA PHE A 505 -6.63 -6.57 2.89
C PHE A 505 -7.88 -5.81 3.32
N SER A 506 -8.01 -4.53 2.93
CA SER A 506 -9.29 -3.85 3.01
C SER A 506 -10.29 -4.53 2.06
N GLY A 507 -11.59 -4.45 2.37
CA GLY A 507 -12.61 -5.08 1.51
C GLY A 507 -12.55 -4.56 0.06
N SER A 508 -12.25 -3.27 -0.15
CA SER A 508 -12.08 -2.68 -1.48
C SER A 508 -10.88 -3.25 -2.23
N ASP A 509 -9.74 -3.41 -1.55
CA ASP A 509 -8.53 -3.95 -2.16
C ASP A 509 -8.67 -5.46 -2.41
N TYR A 510 -9.31 -6.20 -1.49
CA TYR A 510 -9.63 -7.61 -1.66
C TYR A 510 -10.46 -7.86 -2.92
N ILE A 511 -11.53 -7.07 -3.15
CA ILE A 511 -12.37 -7.17 -4.35
C ILE A 511 -11.57 -6.82 -5.60
N SER A 512 -10.79 -5.74 -5.56
CA SER A 512 -9.95 -5.32 -6.69
C SER A 512 -8.86 -6.33 -7.03
N LEU A 513 -8.30 -7.02 -6.04
CA LEU A 513 -7.31 -8.08 -6.23
C LEU A 513 -7.94 -9.35 -6.81
N GLN A 514 -9.17 -9.71 -6.44
CA GLN A 514 -9.88 -10.86 -7.03
C GLN A 514 -10.00 -10.75 -8.55
N GLU A 515 -10.26 -9.56 -9.08
CA GLU A 515 -10.30 -9.30 -10.52
C GLU A 515 -8.93 -9.49 -11.19
N LYS A 516 -7.84 -9.21 -10.44
CA LYS A 516 -6.45 -9.22 -10.94
C LYS A 516 -5.68 -10.51 -10.62
N MET A 517 -6.32 -11.50 -9.98
CA MET A 517 -5.69 -12.81 -9.67
C MET A 517 -5.02 -13.49 -10.87
N PRO A 518 -5.59 -13.48 -12.09
CA PRO A 518 -4.94 -14.10 -13.24
C PRO A 518 -3.53 -13.56 -13.52
N LEU A 519 -3.23 -12.31 -13.15
CA LEU A 519 -1.89 -11.72 -13.31
C LEU A 519 -0.90 -12.24 -12.26
N LEU A 520 -1.33 -12.45 -11.01
CA LEU A 520 -0.52 -13.10 -9.97
C LEU A 520 -0.21 -14.55 -10.32
N ASN A 521 -1.20 -15.30 -10.80
CA ASN A 521 -1.02 -16.69 -11.20
C ASN A 521 0.05 -16.82 -12.30
N GLN A 522 0.14 -15.85 -13.21
CA GLN A 522 1.13 -15.84 -14.29
C GLN A 522 2.57 -15.58 -13.83
N VAL A 523 2.77 -15.15 -12.58
CA VAL A 523 4.11 -15.01 -11.96
C VAL A 523 4.35 -16.09 -10.90
N GLY A 524 3.46 -17.09 -10.82
CA GLY A 524 3.60 -18.24 -9.92
C GLY A 524 3.10 -18.00 -8.50
N ILE A 525 2.32 -16.95 -8.26
CA ILE A 525 1.71 -16.65 -6.96
C ILE A 525 0.22 -17.02 -7.01
N TYR A 526 -0.16 -18.05 -6.27
CA TYR A 526 -1.52 -18.57 -6.21
C TYR A 526 -2.14 -18.22 -4.85
N LEU A 527 -2.90 -17.14 -4.83
CA LEU A 527 -3.65 -16.70 -3.64
C LEU A 527 -5.07 -17.26 -3.71
N GLU A 528 -5.47 -17.98 -2.68
CA GLU A 528 -6.82 -18.52 -2.55
C GLU A 528 -7.66 -17.67 -1.58
N PRO A 529 -8.95 -17.41 -1.89
CA PRO A 529 -9.86 -16.76 -0.95
C PRO A 529 -10.03 -17.58 0.34
N TYR A 530 -9.79 -16.97 1.50
CA TYR A 530 -9.91 -17.63 2.80
C TYR A 530 -11.12 -17.12 3.62
N GLY A 531 -11.75 -16.02 3.20
CA GLY A 531 -12.83 -15.34 3.90
C GLY A 531 -12.35 -14.09 4.64
N ASN A 532 -13.29 -13.27 5.15
CA ASN A 532 -12.99 -12.04 5.89
C ASN A 532 -11.90 -11.15 5.24
N ASN A 533 -12.03 -10.90 3.93
CA ASN A 533 -11.06 -10.11 3.15
C ASN A 533 -9.62 -10.61 3.22
N THR A 534 -9.43 -11.92 3.43
CA THR A 534 -8.14 -12.56 3.59
C THR A 534 -7.89 -13.54 2.44
N PHE A 535 -6.66 -13.55 1.94
CA PHE A 535 -6.15 -14.58 1.05
C PHE A 535 -5.16 -15.49 1.78
N ILE A 536 -5.09 -16.75 1.36
CA ILE A 536 -4.13 -17.73 1.86
C ILE A 536 -3.17 -18.13 0.74
N LEU A 537 -1.87 -18.17 1.06
CA LEU A 537 -0.81 -18.70 0.20
C LEU A 537 -0.30 -20.02 0.77
N ARG A 538 -0.39 -21.12 0.00
CA ARG A 538 0.05 -22.46 0.42
C ARG A 538 1.38 -22.87 -0.20
N GLU A 539 1.73 -22.26 -1.33
CA GLU A 539 2.93 -22.57 -2.09
C GLU A 539 3.51 -21.31 -2.72
N HIS A 540 4.81 -21.29 -2.95
CA HIS A 540 5.50 -20.16 -3.55
C HIS A 540 6.55 -20.61 -4.56
N PRO A 541 6.94 -19.76 -5.53
CA PRO A 541 8.03 -20.06 -6.45
C PRO A 541 9.37 -20.24 -5.71
N ILE A 542 10.21 -21.18 -6.14
CA ILE A 542 11.53 -21.47 -5.54
C ILE A 542 12.46 -20.23 -5.53
N TRP A 543 12.31 -19.33 -6.51
CA TRP A 543 13.11 -18.10 -6.57
C TRP A 543 12.80 -17.12 -5.42
N MET A 544 11.69 -17.29 -4.68
CA MET A 544 11.35 -16.54 -3.48
C MET A 544 12.00 -17.19 -2.26
N LYS A 545 12.67 -16.36 -1.42
CA LYS A 545 13.15 -16.82 -0.12
C LYS A 545 12.00 -16.79 0.90
N GLU A 546 11.93 -17.82 1.73
CA GLU A 546 10.87 -17.98 2.74
C GLU A 546 10.73 -16.77 3.67
N GLU A 547 11.85 -16.14 4.06
CA GLU A 547 11.90 -14.97 4.95
C GLU A 547 11.28 -13.70 4.35
N GLU A 548 11.14 -13.63 3.03
CA GLU A 548 10.70 -12.45 2.30
C GLU A 548 9.30 -12.61 1.68
N ILE A 549 8.69 -13.81 1.75
CA ILE A 549 7.42 -14.14 1.10
C ILE A 549 6.34 -13.14 1.47
N GLU A 550 6.11 -12.92 2.79
CA GLU A 550 5.04 -12.06 3.26
C GLU A 550 5.17 -10.64 2.69
N SER A 551 6.35 -10.04 2.84
CA SER A 551 6.57 -8.67 2.36
C SER A 551 6.57 -8.56 0.83
N ALA A 552 7.06 -9.57 0.12
CA ALA A 552 7.09 -9.55 -1.34
C ALA A 552 5.67 -9.71 -1.92
N VAL A 553 4.85 -10.60 -1.37
CA VAL A 553 3.47 -10.80 -1.84
C VAL A 553 2.61 -9.56 -1.57
N TYR A 554 2.73 -8.90 -0.40
CA TYR A 554 2.05 -7.63 -0.18
C TYR A 554 2.48 -6.57 -1.20
N GLU A 555 3.76 -6.45 -1.52
CA GLU A 555 4.25 -5.50 -2.53
C GLU A 555 3.75 -5.82 -3.94
N MET A 556 3.69 -7.10 -4.30
CA MET A 556 3.11 -7.54 -5.58
C MET A 556 1.63 -7.16 -5.68
N CYS A 557 0.86 -7.38 -4.62
CA CYS A 557 -0.54 -6.99 -4.55
C CYS A 557 -0.71 -5.47 -4.62
N ASP A 558 0.09 -4.72 -3.85
CA ASP A 558 0.08 -3.25 -3.88
C ASP A 558 0.41 -2.69 -5.27
N MET A 559 1.39 -3.28 -5.96
CA MET A 559 1.73 -2.91 -7.34
C MET A 559 0.56 -3.12 -8.29
N LEU A 560 -0.16 -4.25 -8.18
CA LEU A 560 -1.35 -4.51 -8.99
C LEU A 560 -2.48 -3.55 -8.69
N LEU A 561 -2.66 -3.13 -7.44
CA LEU A 561 -3.69 -2.17 -7.06
C LEU A 561 -3.41 -0.76 -7.63
N LEU A 562 -2.12 -0.38 -7.76
CA LEU A 562 -1.72 0.91 -8.33
C LEU A 562 -1.86 0.98 -9.86
N THR A 563 -1.83 -0.15 -10.54
CA THR A 563 -1.83 -0.24 -12.00
C THR A 563 -3.21 -0.61 -12.53
N ASN A 564 -3.82 0.29 -13.33
CA ASN A 564 -5.17 0.09 -13.85
C ASN A 564 -5.26 -0.83 -15.08
N GLU A 565 -4.20 -0.86 -15.92
CA GLU A 565 -4.10 -1.72 -17.12
C GLU A 565 -2.63 -2.08 -17.33
N VAL A 566 -2.25 -3.31 -17.04
CA VAL A 566 -0.86 -3.77 -17.21
C VAL A 566 -0.84 -5.02 -18.05
N SER A 567 0.02 -5.00 -19.07
CA SER A 567 0.35 -6.24 -19.75
C SER A 567 1.18 -7.13 -18.82
N VAL A 568 1.07 -8.45 -18.96
CA VAL A 568 1.87 -9.41 -18.19
C VAL A 568 3.37 -9.14 -18.33
N LYS A 569 3.83 -8.75 -19.53
CA LYS A 569 5.23 -8.40 -19.78
C LYS A 569 5.67 -7.21 -18.91
N THR A 570 4.85 -6.17 -18.83
CA THR A 570 5.13 -4.99 -18.01
C THR A 570 5.15 -5.33 -16.53
N TYR A 571 4.17 -6.10 -16.04
CA TYR A 571 4.10 -6.52 -14.65
C TYR A 571 5.31 -7.36 -14.23
N ARG A 572 5.72 -8.32 -15.05
CA ARG A 572 6.93 -9.14 -14.80
C ARG A 572 8.19 -8.27 -14.74
N ALA A 573 8.32 -7.28 -15.61
CA ALA A 573 9.47 -6.40 -15.62
C ALA A 573 9.52 -5.49 -14.37
N GLU A 574 8.39 -4.91 -13.98
CA GLU A 574 8.26 -4.11 -12.75
C GLU A 574 8.55 -4.94 -11.51
N LEU A 575 8.07 -6.18 -11.47
CA LEU A 575 8.34 -7.12 -10.41
C LEU A 575 9.84 -7.47 -10.31
N ALA A 576 10.50 -7.71 -11.44
CA ALA A 576 11.94 -7.97 -11.48
C ALA A 576 12.76 -6.77 -10.96
N ILE A 577 12.36 -5.53 -11.31
CA ILE A 577 12.96 -4.31 -10.78
C ILE A 577 12.78 -4.25 -9.26
N MET A 578 11.56 -4.43 -8.76
CA MET A 578 11.26 -4.41 -7.32
C MET A 578 12.09 -5.45 -6.56
N MET A 579 12.13 -6.69 -7.03
CA MET A 579 12.88 -7.76 -6.38
C MET A 579 14.40 -7.52 -6.41
N SER A 580 14.93 -6.93 -7.49
CA SER A 580 16.35 -6.60 -7.58
C SER A 580 16.76 -5.55 -6.56
N CYS A 581 15.97 -4.47 -6.43
CA CYS A 581 16.21 -3.39 -5.46
C CYS A 581 16.15 -3.90 -4.01
N LYS A 582 15.12 -4.71 -3.69
CA LYS A 582 14.91 -5.24 -2.34
C LYS A 582 16.05 -6.13 -1.85
N ARG A 583 16.69 -6.83 -2.77
CA ARG A 583 17.76 -7.81 -2.47
C ARG A 583 19.17 -7.29 -2.72
N SER A 584 19.35 -6.10 -3.25
CA SER A 584 20.68 -5.53 -3.45
C SER A 584 21.30 -5.12 -2.12
N ILE A 585 22.62 -5.30 -2.02
CA ILE A 585 23.37 -4.93 -0.82
C ILE A 585 23.22 -3.43 -0.60
N LYS A 586 22.87 -3.04 0.62
CA LYS A 586 22.79 -1.62 0.98
C LYS A 586 24.15 -0.96 0.85
N ALA A 587 24.19 0.33 0.51
CA ALA A 587 25.41 1.12 0.53
C ALA A 587 26.14 0.99 1.88
N ASN A 588 27.46 1.09 1.88
CA ASN A 588 28.37 0.93 3.03
C ASN A 588 28.56 -0.51 3.54
N HIS A 589 28.30 -1.53 2.72
CA HIS A 589 28.62 -2.92 3.05
C HIS A 589 29.98 -3.29 2.43
N ALA A 590 30.96 -3.58 3.27
CA ALA A 590 32.25 -4.07 2.80
C ALA A 590 32.09 -5.49 2.22
N LEU A 591 32.48 -5.66 0.95
CA LEU A 591 32.64 -6.97 0.32
C LEU A 591 34.03 -7.50 0.59
N ASP A 592 34.17 -8.80 0.78
CA ASP A 592 35.46 -9.45 0.70
C ASP A 592 35.96 -9.53 -0.75
N ASP A 593 37.25 -9.75 -0.96
CA ASP A 593 37.87 -9.81 -2.28
C ASP A 593 37.24 -10.85 -3.20
N TYR A 594 36.79 -11.98 -2.62
CA TYR A 594 36.15 -13.04 -3.39
C TYR A 594 34.77 -12.60 -3.90
N SER A 595 33.94 -12.04 -3.02
CA SER A 595 32.60 -11.54 -3.38
C SER A 595 32.65 -10.35 -4.36
N ALA A 596 33.68 -9.49 -4.24
CA ALA A 596 33.87 -8.38 -5.19
C ALA A 596 34.24 -8.89 -6.59
N ARG A 597 35.15 -9.87 -6.67
CA ARG A 597 35.52 -10.51 -7.96
C ARG A 597 34.35 -11.28 -8.57
N ASP A 598 33.61 -12.02 -7.76
CA ASP A 598 32.42 -12.76 -8.20
C ASP A 598 31.34 -11.82 -8.77
N LEU A 599 31.12 -10.68 -8.12
CA LEU A 599 30.20 -9.65 -8.62
C LEU A 599 30.61 -9.12 -10.00
N LEU A 600 31.90 -8.89 -10.24
CA LEU A 600 32.40 -8.44 -11.56
C LEU A 600 32.23 -9.55 -12.63
N VAL A 601 32.44 -10.82 -12.27
CA VAL A 601 32.21 -11.95 -13.17
C VAL A 601 30.73 -12.08 -13.52
N GLN A 602 29.83 -11.99 -12.53
CA GLN A 602 28.38 -12.00 -12.76
C GLN A 602 27.93 -10.80 -13.62
N LEU A 603 28.49 -9.60 -13.37
CA LEU A 603 28.18 -8.41 -14.14
C LEU A 603 28.60 -8.57 -15.61
N ALA A 604 29.75 -9.18 -15.87
CA ALA A 604 30.25 -9.47 -17.23
C ALA A 604 29.33 -10.44 -18.00
N GLN A 605 28.56 -11.26 -17.30
CA GLN A 605 27.58 -12.20 -17.89
C GLN A 605 26.23 -11.55 -18.19
N CYS A 606 25.98 -10.32 -17.67
CA CYS A 606 24.74 -9.59 -17.93
C CYS A 606 24.65 -9.17 -19.40
N LYS A 607 23.43 -9.17 -19.94
CA LYS A 607 23.16 -8.69 -21.31
C LYS A 607 23.46 -7.19 -21.46
N ASN A 608 23.19 -6.40 -20.41
CA ASN A 608 23.49 -4.97 -20.37
C ASN A 608 24.19 -4.60 -19.05
N PRO A 609 25.53 -4.76 -18.94
CA PRO A 609 26.26 -4.53 -17.71
C PRO A 609 26.49 -3.05 -17.36
N TYR A 610 26.12 -2.11 -18.24
CA TYR A 610 26.51 -0.70 -18.12
C TYR A 610 25.58 0.16 -17.29
N ASN A 611 24.29 -0.20 -17.21
CA ASN A 611 23.30 0.57 -16.50
C ASN A 611 22.50 -0.32 -15.56
N CYS A 612 22.19 0.18 -14.34
CA CYS A 612 21.26 -0.50 -13.44
C CYS A 612 19.82 -0.41 -13.97
N PRO A 613 18.86 -1.17 -13.43
CA PRO A 613 17.45 -1.09 -13.85
C PRO A 613 16.84 0.31 -13.76
N HIS A 614 17.40 1.20 -12.95
CA HIS A 614 16.97 2.59 -12.77
C HIS A 614 17.62 3.57 -13.74
N GLY A 615 18.48 3.09 -14.66
CA GLY A 615 19.18 3.90 -15.64
C GLY A 615 20.44 4.60 -15.12
N ARG A 616 20.90 4.29 -13.88
CA ARG A 616 22.18 4.82 -13.37
C ARG A 616 23.34 4.06 -13.99
N PRO A 617 24.46 4.73 -14.33
CA PRO A 617 25.65 4.03 -14.79
C PRO A 617 26.16 3.10 -13.68
N VAL A 618 26.49 1.86 -14.05
CA VAL A 618 27.07 0.84 -13.16
C VAL A 618 28.56 1.08 -13.01
N LEU A 619 29.24 1.52 -14.08
CA LEU A 619 30.67 1.76 -14.07
C LEU A 619 31.03 3.03 -14.85
N VAL A 620 32.11 3.63 -14.44
CA VAL A 620 32.77 4.76 -15.15
C VAL A 620 34.23 4.40 -15.41
N ASN A 621 34.78 4.84 -16.55
CA ASN A 621 36.15 4.57 -16.94
C ASN A 621 36.97 5.86 -16.98
N PHE A 622 38.18 5.83 -16.42
CA PHE A 622 39.21 6.83 -16.58
C PHE A 622 40.33 6.25 -17.44
N THR A 623 40.45 6.72 -18.67
CA THR A 623 41.49 6.25 -19.56
C THR A 623 42.89 6.66 -19.07
N LYS A 624 43.93 5.96 -19.54
CA LYS A 624 45.32 6.34 -19.25
C LYS A 624 45.59 7.80 -19.63
N SER A 625 45.07 8.25 -20.77
CA SER A 625 45.20 9.65 -21.22
C SER A 625 44.53 10.63 -20.26
N ASP A 626 43.34 10.30 -19.73
CA ASP A 626 42.66 11.15 -18.77
C ASP A 626 43.45 11.28 -17.47
N MET A 627 44.01 10.16 -17.00
CA MET A 627 44.89 10.16 -15.83
C MET A 627 46.14 10.99 -16.05
N GLU A 628 46.79 10.85 -17.21
CA GLU A 628 47.98 11.62 -17.54
C GLU A 628 47.70 13.14 -17.67
N LYS A 629 46.51 13.51 -18.20
CA LYS A 629 46.04 14.90 -18.22
C LYS A 629 45.78 15.43 -16.80
N MET A 630 45.09 14.66 -15.96
CA MET A 630 44.80 15.04 -14.56
C MET A 630 46.09 15.29 -13.76
N PHE A 631 47.13 14.49 -13.99
CA PHE A 631 48.44 14.66 -13.36
C PHE A 631 49.36 15.64 -14.13
N ARG A 632 48.86 16.34 -15.16
CA ARG A 632 49.61 17.29 -16.02
C ARG A 632 50.85 16.68 -16.65
N ARG A 633 50.83 15.38 -16.93
CA ARG A 633 51.93 14.71 -17.64
C ARG A 633 51.88 14.96 -19.16
N ILE A 634 50.70 15.21 -19.70
CA ILE A 634 50.44 15.68 -21.05
C ILE A 634 49.92 17.11 -20.92
N GLN A 635 50.68 18.10 -21.45
CA GLN A 635 50.17 19.47 -21.59
C GLN A 635 49.30 19.51 -22.85
N GLU A 636 48.01 19.87 -22.69
CA GLU A 636 47.22 20.29 -23.86
C GLU A 636 47.90 21.56 -24.41
N ASN A 637 48.18 21.58 -25.73
CA ASN A 637 48.61 22.78 -26.39
C ASN A 637 47.55 23.85 -26.13
N HIS A 638 47.88 24.84 -25.30
CA HIS A 638 47.07 26.02 -25.13
C HIS A 638 46.93 26.69 -26.48
N THR A 639 45.80 26.55 -27.15
CA THR A 639 45.35 27.51 -28.14
C THR A 639 45.29 28.84 -27.43
N SER A 640 46.25 29.70 -27.74
CA SER A 640 46.40 30.97 -27.04
C SER A 640 45.14 31.79 -27.25
N LEU A 641 44.66 32.44 -26.19
CA LEU A 641 43.54 33.40 -26.19
C LEU A 641 43.72 34.56 -27.21
N ARG A 642 44.78 34.56 -28.03
CA ARG A 642 45.06 35.52 -29.11
C ARG A 642 44.27 35.24 -30.40
N ASP A 643 43.69 34.05 -30.58
CA ASP A 643 42.94 33.72 -31.80
C ASP A 643 41.43 33.90 -31.69
N LEU A 644 40.89 34.30 -30.52
CA LEU A 644 39.48 34.63 -30.33
C LEU A 644 39.14 36.11 -30.64
N GLY A 645 40.06 36.87 -31.19
CA GLY A 645 39.90 38.30 -31.50
C GLY A 645 39.72 38.65 -33.00
N LYS A 646 39.42 37.68 -33.84
CA LYS A 646 39.09 37.93 -35.26
C LYS A 646 37.93 37.08 -35.72
N TYR A 647 36.74 37.55 -35.40
CA TYR A 647 35.51 37.48 -36.24
C TYR A 647 34.45 38.37 -35.62
#